data_7646665c5ea97ff586b7a359a7162b1a
#
_entry.id   7646665c5ea97ff586b7a359a7162b1a
#
_cell.length_a   1.000
_cell.length_b   1.000
_cell.length_c   1.000
_cell.angle_alpha   90.00
_cell.angle_beta   90.00
_cell.angle_gamma   90.00
#
_symmetry.space_group_name_H-M   'P 1'
#
loop_
_entity.id
_entity.type
_entity.pdbx_description
1 polymer ?
#
loop_
_entity_poly.entity_id
_entity_poly.type
_entity_poly.pdbx_seq_one_letter_code
_entity_poly.pdbx_strand_id
1 'polypeptide(L)'
;MNYEGILEFHGTWRSYQARVLQNVSRYLSDDKIHIVAAPGSGKTTLGIELIKRLNANTLILAPSITIREQWAARIQEAFLCDGYALEDYVSLSLKQPKAITVATYQALHSAMTRFCGTETPGEDTAPTDSEEVDYSDFDLVRTMKNANIELLCLDECHHLRSEWWKSLEAFQSQLSSLKTISLTATPPYDSTPAMWTRYMNMCGDIDEEITIPELVKEGSLCPHQDYVYFNYPTAEETKEIQKFEERSSQMLQSLMQDSQLLTVIETHKGLNGQISDDLLLDDPEYLEAILIYLQSKNAAFPARLQRLLGTKKLPAMGAKWMERLLQGFLYDDTDSYLCDKVYREMLIDQLKSQGLIEKKKVILTKSAAVEKLLTNSLGKANSIRDIVFSEYDSMGSSLRLLILTDYIRKEYEKAIGNPEATIASLGVLPFFEMLRRENEKKHKTIRLGVLCGSVVIIPAEAKEALLQQTDAKIKLTFSAIGSLSENDYLKVTATGDAHALTAAVTAIFAQGAMQVLIGTKSLLGEGWDSPCINSLILASFVGSFMLSNQMRGRAIRVWKEDPNKTSNIWHLVCLKPRKEVQQNPEDTISEDYMLLCRRMEQFLGLHYTEDTIENGIDRLSIIRPPFTKSNSASMNRKMLALSQKRSELKDRWMRSLAVYDKMEVVNTNEIPDKYVTSVLFWDALRALLLTSALLLIGLIFALGTGFASRSAVSGVIGFFMALYAGGVLLTAFPKLFMLGSPLRRLKAFGNGILKALETQNLLEEPHCKVVSGTSGSDHHVIFLSGGSGRDKALFAQCVNDFFDAVDNQRYLLVSPKRFRGLNGFYVVPECFSKRKEDAQLFAKCMKPYIGAYDVVYTRNEKGRAILLEGKIKAFANREERCIRRKKMNG
;
A
#
# COMPACT_ATOMS: atom_id res chain seq x y z
N MET A 1 -39.10 -2.32 -10.34
CA MET A 1 -39.17 -1.98 -11.79
C MET A 1 -38.68 -3.16 -12.58
N ASN A 2 -39.07 -3.37 -13.84
CA ASN A 2 -38.51 -4.46 -14.64
C ASN A 2 -37.62 -3.85 -15.72
N TYR A 3 -36.31 -4.13 -15.73
CA TYR A 3 -35.37 -3.67 -16.74
C TYR A 3 -35.33 -4.59 -17.97
N GLU A 4 -36.07 -5.72 -17.94
CA GLU A 4 -36.14 -6.67 -19.04
C GLU A 4 -36.81 -6.00 -20.26
N GLY A 5 -36.14 -6.07 -21.40
CA GLY A 5 -36.58 -5.42 -22.64
C GLY A 5 -36.29 -3.92 -22.74
N ILE A 6 -35.79 -3.26 -21.67
CA ILE A 6 -35.39 -1.85 -21.64
C ILE A 6 -33.87 -1.72 -21.74
N LEU A 7 -33.15 -2.53 -20.95
CA LEU A 7 -31.69 -2.56 -20.93
C LEU A 7 -31.19 -3.92 -21.40
N GLU A 8 -30.38 -3.94 -22.44
CA GLU A 8 -29.72 -5.13 -22.96
C GLU A 8 -28.31 -4.79 -23.42
N PHE A 9 -27.33 -5.60 -23.05
CA PHE A 9 -25.94 -5.32 -23.44
C PHE A 9 -25.72 -5.62 -24.92
N HIS A 10 -25.39 -4.62 -25.72
CA HIS A 10 -25.19 -4.72 -27.17
C HIS A 10 -23.79 -5.23 -27.57
N GLY A 11 -22.99 -5.69 -26.63
CA GLY A 11 -21.62 -6.17 -26.85
C GLY A 11 -21.44 -7.63 -26.52
N THR A 12 -20.19 -8.06 -26.47
CA THR A 12 -19.79 -9.40 -26.04
C THR A 12 -19.09 -9.35 -24.69
N TRP A 13 -19.50 -10.23 -23.77
CA TRP A 13 -18.86 -10.34 -22.46
C TRP A 13 -17.46 -10.95 -22.59
N ARG A 14 -16.48 -10.28 -21.97
CA ARG A 14 -15.14 -10.85 -21.81
C ARG A 14 -15.19 -11.99 -20.80
N SER A 15 -14.25 -12.93 -20.86
CA SER A 15 -14.28 -14.14 -20.01
C SER A 15 -14.35 -13.82 -18.52
N TYR A 16 -13.58 -12.87 -18.04
CA TYR A 16 -13.59 -12.44 -16.63
C TYR A 16 -14.91 -11.75 -16.23
N GLN A 17 -15.53 -10.98 -17.14
CA GLN A 17 -16.85 -10.38 -16.88
C GLN A 17 -17.93 -11.46 -16.82
N ALA A 18 -17.90 -12.42 -17.74
CA ALA A 18 -18.83 -13.57 -17.74
C ALA A 18 -18.71 -14.38 -16.45
N ARG A 19 -17.46 -14.60 -15.95
CA ARG A 19 -17.19 -15.27 -14.66
C ARG A 19 -17.86 -14.55 -13.50
N VAL A 20 -17.68 -13.23 -13.39
CA VAL A 20 -18.34 -12.42 -12.36
C VAL A 20 -19.85 -12.56 -12.44
N LEU A 21 -20.42 -12.42 -13.65
CA LEU A 21 -21.86 -12.47 -13.87
C LEU A 21 -22.48 -13.86 -13.59
N GLN A 22 -21.72 -14.93 -13.72
CA GLN A 22 -22.17 -16.29 -13.35
C GLN A 22 -22.24 -16.50 -11.84
N ASN A 23 -21.43 -15.79 -11.07
CA ASN A 23 -21.30 -15.97 -9.62
C ASN A 23 -22.10 -14.96 -8.78
N VAL A 24 -22.92 -14.10 -9.38
CA VAL A 24 -23.65 -13.01 -8.69
C VAL A 24 -24.47 -13.51 -7.50
N SER A 25 -25.19 -14.64 -7.64
CA SER A 25 -26.00 -15.19 -6.57
C SER A 25 -25.18 -15.65 -5.35
N ARG A 26 -23.93 -16.06 -5.56
CA ARG A 26 -23.00 -16.41 -4.48
C ARG A 26 -22.50 -15.17 -3.75
N TYR A 27 -22.20 -14.10 -4.48
CA TYR A 27 -21.69 -12.86 -3.90
C TYR A 27 -22.73 -12.13 -3.04
N LEU A 28 -24.00 -12.29 -3.32
CA LEU A 28 -25.12 -11.67 -2.56
C LEU A 28 -25.44 -12.32 -1.22
N SER A 29 -24.61 -13.21 -0.71
CA SER A 29 -24.86 -13.92 0.56
C SER A 29 -24.94 -12.98 1.78
N ASP A 30 -24.34 -11.79 1.71
CA ASP A 30 -24.33 -10.74 2.74
C ASP A 30 -24.96 -9.42 2.27
N ASP A 31 -25.77 -9.45 1.18
CA ASP A 31 -26.37 -8.30 0.50
C ASP A 31 -25.34 -7.27 -0.05
N LYS A 32 -24.08 -7.67 -0.22
CA LYS A 32 -23.02 -6.86 -0.79
C LYS A 32 -22.29 -7.59 -1.90
N ILE A 33 -21.90 -6.84 -2.92
CA ILE A 33 -21.03 -7.31 -4.01
C ILE A 33 -19.84 -6.36 -4.09
N HIS A 34 -18.64 -6.87 -3.87
CA HIS A 34 -17.43 -6.08 -3.91
C HIS A 34 -16.46 -6.60 -4.98
N ILE A 35 -16.35 -5.84 -6.06
CA ILE A 35 -15.50 -6.19 -7.21
C ILE A 35 -14.32 -5.24 -7.30
N VAL A 36 -13.13 -5.80 -7.22
CA VAL A 36 -11.88 -5.10 -7.47
C VAL A 36 -11.47 -5.36 -8.91
N ALA A 37 -11.46 -4.34 -9.74
CA ALA A 37 -11.21 -4.50 -11.17
C ALA A 37 -10.24 -3.42 -11.68
N ALA A 38 -9.09 -3.84 -12.21
CA ALA A 38 -8.06 -2.93 -12.69
C ALA A 38 -8.60 -1.94 -13.74
N PRO A 39 -7.98 -0.74 -13.89
CA PRO A 39 -8.40 0.23 -14.89
C PRO A 39 -8.44 -0.38 -16.30
N GLY A 40 -9.49 -0.11 -17.07
CA GLY A 40 -9.69 -0.70 -18.41
C GLY A 40 -10.45 -2.03 -18.45
N SER A 41 -10.85 -2.58 -17.29
CA SER A 41 -11.62 -3.82 -17.19
C SER A 41 -13.09 -3.69 -17.61
N GLY A 42 -13.62 -2.48 -17.77
CA GLY A 42 -15.04 -2.25 -18.07
C GLY A 42 -15.95 -2.32 -16.85
N LYS A 43 -15.50 -1.82 -15.70
CA LYS A 43 -16.25 -1.76 -14.42
C LYS A 43 -17.66 -1.20 -14.57
N THR A 44 -17.79 -0.05 -15.25
CA THR A 44 -19.09 0.61 -15.48
C THR A 44 -20.07 -0.31 -16.22
N THR A 45 -19.60 -0.97 -17.30
CA THR A 45 -20.41 -1.92 -18.07
C THR A 45 -20.85 -3.11 -17.22
N LEU A 46 -19.94 -3.64 -16.40
CA LEU A 46 -20.24 -4.72 -15.45
C LEU A 46 -21.24 -4.27 -14.39
N GLY A 47 -21.07 -3.06 -13.83
CA GLY A 47 -21.99 -2.48 -12.85
C GLY A 47 -23.41 -2.30 -13.38
N ILE A 48 -23.57 -1.82 -14.63
CA ILE A 48 -24.89 -1.68 -15.27
C ILE A 48 -25.57 -3.07 -15.42
N GLU A 49 -24.84 -4.07 -15.86
CA GLU A 49 -25.39 -5.43 -15.97
C GLU A 49 -25.78 -6.01 -14.61
N LEU A 50 -24.99 -5.78 -13.57
CA LEU A 50 -25.34 -6.19 -12.20
C LEU A 50 -26.63 -5.52 -11.72
N ILE A 51 -26.78 -4.21 -11.95
CA ILE A 51 -28.00 -3.45 -11.63
C ILE A 51 -29.20 -4.05 -12.37
N LYS A 52 -29.05 -4.31 -13.67
CA LYS A 52 -30.09 -4.98 -14.48
C LYS A 52 -30.49 -6.34 -13.90
N ARG A 53 -29.53 -7.19 -13.58
CA ARG A 53 -29.80 -8.56 -13.04
C ARG A 53 -30.44 -8.52 -11.65
N LEU A 54 -30.06 -7.57 -10.80
CA LEU A 54 -30.68 -7.37 -9.50
C LEU A 54 -32.08 -6.75 -9.60
N ASN A 55 -32.39 -6.14 -10.73
CA ASN A 55 -33.70 -5.59 -11.09
C ASN A 55 -34.27 -4.65 -10.01
N ALA A 56 -33.42 -3.78 -9.45
CA ALA A 56 -33.77 -2.89 -8.35
C ALA A 56 -33.54 -1.40 -8.71
N ASN A 57 -34.39 -0.51 -8.17
CA ASN A 57 -34.14 0.92 -8.32
C ASN A 57 -32.83 1.28 -7.61
N THR A 58 -31.95 1.97 -8.33
CA THR A 58 -30.55 2.12 -7.93
C THR A 58 -30.12 3.57 -7.79
N LEU A 59 -29.40 3.87 -6.71
CA LEU A 59 -28.58 5.07 -6.58
C LEU A 59 -27.12 4.72 -6.88
N ILE A 60 -26.56 5.30 -7.93
CA ILE A 60 -25.14 5.20 -8.27
C ILE A 60 -24.42 6.43 -7.75
N LEU A 61 -23.34 6.23 -7.00
CA LEU A 61 -22.49 7.29 -6.48
C LEU A 61 -21.13 7.26 -7.17
N ALA A 62 -20.79 8.35 -7.84
CA ALA A 62 -19.57 8.54 -8.59
C ALA A 62 -18.65 9.59 -7.92
N PRO A 63 -17.32 9.53 -8.12
CA PRO A 63 -16.38 10.47 -7.50
C PRO A 63 -16.41 11.88 -8.12
N SER A 64 -16.82 12.02 -9.38
CA SER A 64 -16.84 13.29 -10.11
C SER A 64 -18.02 13.40 -11.07
N ILE A 65 -18.31 14.63 -11.49
CA ILE A 65 -19.36 14.94 -12.49
C ILE A 65 -19.07 14.22 -13.81
N THR A 66 -17.83 14.24 -14.26
CA THR A 66 -17.41 13.57 -15.49
C THR A 66 -17.70 12.06 -15.45
N ILE A 67 -17.47 11.38 -14.33
CA ILE A 67 -17.77 9.95 -14.19
C ILE A 67 -19.28 9.74 -14.08
N ARG A 68 -20.02 10.63 -13.41
CA ARG A 68 -21.48 10.62 -13.39
C ARG A 68 -22.05 10.61 -14.81
N GLU A 69 -21.56 11.50 -15.68
CA GLU A 69 -21.97 11.59 -17.08
C GLU A 69 -21.54 10.37 -17.91
N GLN A 70 -20.36 9.83 -17.66
CA GLN A 70 -19.90 8.58 -18.30
C GLN A 70 -20.81 7.39 -18.00
N TRP A 71 -21.39 7.28 -16.78
CA TRP A 71 -22.37 6.26 -16.46
C TRP A 71 -23.63 6.41 -17.32
N ALA A 72 -24.19 7.62 -17.43
CA ALA A 72 -25.36 7.86 -18.27
C ALA A 72 -25.10 7.59 -19.75
N ALA A 73 -23.98 8.08 -20.28
CA ALA A 73 -23.56 7.82 -21.67
C ALA A 73 -23.37 6.33 -21.93
N ARG A 74 -22.77 5.58 -20.99
CA ARG A 74 -22.58 4.13 -21.14
C ARG A 74 -23.89 3.35 -21.11
N ILE A 75 -24.88 3.77 -20.29
CA ILE A 75 -26.22 3.18 -20.29
C ILE A 75 -26.86 3.40 -21.67
N GLN A 76 -26.80 4.62 -22.18
CA GLN A 76 -27.39 4.99 -23.49
C GLN A 76 -26.76 4.21 -24.64
N GLU A 77 -25.42 4.22 -24.73
CA GLU A 77 -24.70 3.67 -25.89
C GLU A 77 -24.65 2.15 -25.93
N ALA A 78 -24.61 1.48 -24.77
CA ALA A 78 -24.29 0.07 -24.71
C ALA A 78 -25.43 -0.82 -24.17
N PHE A 79 -26.47 -0.23 -23.57
CA PHE A 79 -27.52 -1.01 -22.91
C PHE A 79 -28.95 -0.62 -23.29
N LEU A 80 -29.21 0.65 -23.62
CA LEU A 80 -30.56 1.11 -23.89
C LEU A 80 -31.07 0.54 -25.21
N CYS A 81 -32.21 -0.18 -25.17
CA CYS A 81 -32.83 -0.75 -26.37
C CYS A 81 -33.49 0.34 -27.23
N ASP A 82 -33.61 0.08 -28.53
CA ASP A 82 -34.27 0.97 -29.47
C ASP A 82 -35.73 1.27 -29.05
N GLY A 83 -36.13 2.53 -29.17
CA GLY A 83 -37.49 3.00 -28.83
C GLY A 83 -37.66 3.50 -27.40
N TYR A 84 -36.61 3.44 -26.53
CA TYR A 84 -36.64 3.99 -25.19
C TYR A 84 -35.77 5.26 -25.11
N ALA A 85 -36.19 6.23 -24.30
CA ALA A 85 -35.42 7.45 -24.04
C ALA A 85 -34.66 7.31 -22.69
N LEU A 86 -33.40 7.74 -22.64
CA LEU A 86 -32.58 7.65 -21.43
C LEU A 86 -33.22 8.43 -20.27
N GLU A 87 -33.78 9.59 -20.59
CA GLU A 87 -34.40 10.50 -19.63
C GLU A 87 -35.61 9.90 -18.91
N ASP A 88 -36.23 8.84 -19.42
CA ASP A 88 -37.34 8.18 -18.74
C ASP A 88 -36.88 7.31 -17.57
N TYR A 89 -35.69 6.77 -17.63
CA TYR A 89 -35.16 5.77 -16.70
C TYR A 89 -33.99 6.28 -15.85
N VAL A 90 -33.22 7.23 -16.36
CA VAL A 90 -31.99 7.74 -15.72
C VAL A 90 -32.18 9.20 -15.28
N SER A 91 -31.76 9.51 -14.06
CA SER A 91 -31.68 10.86 -13.53
C SER A 91 -30.27 11.18 -13.05
N LEU A 92 -29.81 12.39 -13.32
CA LEU A 92 -28.55 12.94 -12.78
C LEU A 92 -28.77 13.84 -11.57
N SER A 93 -30.01 13.90 -11.03
CA SER A 93 -30.40 14.76 -9.93
C SER A 93 -30.97 13.96 -8.76
N LEU A 94 -30.44 14.21 -7.56
CA LEU A 94 -30.98 13.62 -6.31
C LEU A 94 -32.40 14.14 -5.97
N LYS A 95 -32.78 15.31 -6.50
CA LYS A 95 -34.10 15.92 -6.24
C LYS A 95 -35.22 15.25 -7.05
N GLN A 96 -34.89 14.64 -8.16
CA GLN A 96 -35.83 13.96 -9.05
C GLN A 96 -35.33 12.55 -9.38
N PRO A 97 -35.31 11.63 -8.40
CA PRO A 97 -34.79 10.29 -8.62
C PRO A 97 -35.66 9.51 -9.60
N LYS A 98 -35.03 8.67 -10.41
CA LYS A 98 -35.65 7.71 -11.33
C LYS A 98 -35.19 6.28 -11.01
N ALA A 99 -35.53 5.34 -11.85
CA ALA A 99 -35.14 3.95 -11.67
C ALA A 99 -33.64 3.76 -11.48
N ILE A 100 -32.84 4.53 -12.24
CA ILE A 100 -31.40 4.68 -12.04
C ILE A 100 -31.10 6.15 -11.79
N THR A 101 -30.60 6.48 -10.63
CA THR A 101 -30.18 7.85 -10.27
C THR A 101 -28.67 7.86 -10.11
N VAL A 102 -27.96 8.70 -10.86
CA VAL A 102 -26.51 8.85 -10.80
C VAL A 102 -26.16 10.19 -10.18
N ALA A 103 -25.43 10.19 -9.09
CA ALA A 103 -25.02 11.39 -8.38
C ALA A 103 -23.54 11.31 -7.96
N THR A 104 -22.97 12.43 -7.53
CA THR A 104 -21.64 12.44 -6.94
C THR A 104 -21.69 12.20 -5.43
N TYR A 105 -20.60 11.70 -4.83
CA TYR A 105 -20.44 11.61 -3.38
C TYR A 105 -20.59 12.97 -2.70
N GLN A 106 -20.10 14.02 -3.36
CA GLN A 106 -20.25 15.40 -2.89
C GLN A 106 -21.70 15.82 -2.85
N ALA A 107 -22.50 15.57 -3.91
CA ALA A 107 -23.91 15.89 -3.96
C ALA A 107 -24.70 15.15 -2.84
N LEU A 108 -24.37 13.89 -2.56
CA LEU A 108 -24.96 13.15 -1.45
C LEU A 108 -24.63 13.82 -0.10
N HIS A 109 -23.36 14.20 0.09
CA HIS A 109 -22.92 14.89 1.32
C HIS A 109 -23.65 16.23 1.49
N SER A 110 -23.70 17.05 0.44
CA SER A 110 -24.40 18.35 0.45
C SER A 110 -25.89 18.18 0.73
N ALA A 111 -26.53 17.16 0.15
CA ALA A 111 -27.94 16.86 0.43
C ALA A 111 -28.19 16.38 1.86
N MET A 112 -27.29 15.52 2.41
CA MET A 112 -27.38 15.06 3.81
C MET A 112 -27.14 16.17 4.83
N THR A 113 -26.29 17.15 4.51
CA THR A 113 -25.98 18.31 5.36
C THR A 113 -26.90 19.50 5.12
N ARG A 114 -27.84 19.41 4.16
CA ARG A 114 -28.75 20.49 3.74
C ARG A 114 -28.00 21.75 3.32
N PHE A 115 -26.90 21.58 2.59
CA PHE A 115 -26.05 22.68 2.14
C PHE A 115 -26.74 23.52 1.06
N CYS A 116 -26.54 24.84 1.12
CA CYS A 116 -26.93 25.79 0.07
C CYS A 116 -25.72 26.65 -0.29
N GLY A 117 -25.35 26.69 -1.56
CA GLY A 117 -24.21 27.47 -2.06
C GLY A 117 -23.51 26.82 -3.25
N THR A 118 -22.36 27.35 -3.60
CA THR A 118 -21.50 26.79 -4.65
C THR A 118 -20.67 25.66 -4.07
N GLU A 119 -20.78 24.46 -4.60
CA GLU A 119 -19.93 23.35 -4.23
C GLU A 119 -18.49 23.64 -4.71
N THR A 120 -17.56 23.74 -3.77
CA THR A 120 -16.13 23.87 -4.12
C THR A 120 -15.63 22.55 -4.64
N PRO A 121 -15.02 22.52 -5.84
CA PRO A 121 -14.38 21.32 -6.36
C PRO A 121 -13.37 20.77 -5.35
N GLY A 122 -13.31 19.45 -5.21
CA GLY A 122 -12.27 18.82 -4.42
C GLY A 122 -10.87 19.12 -4.98
N GLU A 123 -9.81 18.90 -4.17
CA GLU A 123 -8.42 19.09 -4.63
C GLU A 123 -8.06 18.32 -5.90
N ASP A 124 -8.82 17.27 -6.24
CA ASP A 124 -8.61 16.38 -7.39
C ASP A 124 -9.60 16.65 -8.56
N THR A 125 -10.53 17.63 -8.45
CA THR A 125 -11.50 17.98 -9.50
C THR A 125 -11.06 19.23 -10.26
N ALA A 126 -11.41 19.29 -11.57
CA ALA A 126 -11.10 20.44 -12.38
C ALA A 126 -11.86 21.70 -11.87
N PRO A 127 -11.27 22.91 -11.91
CA PRO A 127 -11.89 24.13 -11.39
C PRO A 127 -13.23 24.54 -12.04
N THR A 128 -13.62 23.85 -13.11
CA THR A 128 -14.84 24.11 -13.89
C THR A 128 -16.08 23.35 -13.44
N ASP A 129 -15.94 22.41 -12.48
CA ASP A 129 -17.03 21.50 -12.09
C ASP A 129 -17.84 22.00 -10.86
N SER A 130 -17.94 23.31 -10.64
CA SER A 130 -18.77 23.87 -9.58
C SER A 130 -20.23 24.01 -10.02
N GLU A 131 -21.14 23.25 -9.42
CA GLU A 131 -22.59 23.43 -9.58
C GLU A 131 -23.13 24.24 -8.39
N GLU A 132 -23.99 25.24 -8.67
CA GLU A 132 -24.79 25.87 -7.62
C GLU A 132 -25.91 24.91 -7.20
N VAL A 133 -25.90 24.53 -5.94
CA VAL A 133 -26.88 23.61 -5.37
C VAL A 133 -27.57 24.23 -4.14
N ASP A 134 -28.85 24.00 -4.03
CA ASP A 134 -29.64 24.35 -2.85
C ASP A 134 -30.36 23.11 -2.35
N TYR A 135 -29.88 22.59 -1.23
CA TYR A 135 -30.49 21.46 -0.51
C TYR A 135 -31.10 21.86 0.85
N SER A 136 -31.31 23.18 1.13
CA SER A 136 -31.78 23.69 2.42
C SER A 136 -33.08 23.04 2.91
N ASP A 137 -34.04 22.84 2.01
CA ASP A 137 -35.35 22.25 2.30
C ASP A 137 -35.50 20.81 1.78
N PHE A 138 -34.40 20.20 1.36
CA PHE A 138 -34.41 18.86 0.74
C PHE A 138 -34.17 17.73 1.74
N ASP A 139 -35.11 16.78 1.77
CA ASP A 139 -35.00 15.55 2.57
C ASP A 139 -34.58 14.38 1.65
N LEU A 140 -33.28 14.11 1.58
CA LEU A 140 -32.71 13.06 0.75
C LEU A 140 -33.28 11.68 1.11
N VAL A 141 -33.28 11.33 2.39
CA VAL A 141 -33.69 9.99 2.85
C VAL A 141 -35.17 9.72 2.51
N ARG A 142 -36.04 10.68 2.76
CA ARG A 142 -37.45 10.59 2.41
C ARG A 142 -37.66 10.47 0.90
N THR A 143 -36.91 11.24 0.11
CA THR A 143 -37.01 11.22 -1.35
C THR A 143 -36.57 9.88 -1.90
N MET A 144 -35.45 9.31 -1.42
CA MET A 144 -34.96 7.99 -1.86
C MET A 144 -35.89 6.85 -1.44
N LYS A 145 -36.49 6.94 -0.23
CA LYS A 145 -37.53 5.99 0.19
C LYS A 145 -38.77 6.03 -0.70
N ASN A 146 -39.23 7.22 -1.07
CA ASN A 146 -40.38 7.38 -1.95
C ASN A 146 -40.11 6.87 -3.38
N ALA A 147 -38.85 6.93 -3.83
CA ALA A 147 -38.40 6.41 -5.09
C ALA A 147 -38.12 4.90 -5.04
N ASN A 148 -38.36 4.22 -3.90
CA ASN A 148 -38.06 2.81 -3.70
C ASN A 148 -36.61 2.43 -4.12
N ILE A 149 -35.63 3.22 -3.69
CA ILE A 149 -34.22 2.88 -3.92
C ILE A 149 -33.86 1.71 -3.01
N GLU A 150 -33.50 0.57 -3.61
CA GLU A 150 -33.18 -0.71 -2.96
C GLU A 150 -31.73 -1.11 -3.17
N LEU A 151 -31.02 -0.46 -4.11
CA LEU A 151 -29.65 -0.78 -4.48
C LEU A 151 -28.78 0.48 -4.48
N LEU A 152 -27.62 0.38 -3.84
CA LEU A 152 -26.57 1.39 -3.82
C LEU A 152 -25.37 0.87 -4.64
N CYS A 153 -24.98 1.59 -5.67
CA CYS A 153 -23.77 1.28 -6.44
C CYS A 153 -22.70 2.33 -6.15
N LEU A 154 -21.59 1.91 -5.56
CA LEU A 154 -20.47 2.75 -5.18
C LEU A 154 -19.36 2.60 -6.21
N ASP A 155 -19.13 3.62 -7.03
CA ASP A 155 -18.02 3.64 -7.99
C ASP A 155 -16.82 4.38 -7.38
N GLU A 156 -15.65 3.74 -7.40
CA GLU A 156 -14.39 4.23 -6.84
C GLU A 156 -14.54 4.77 -5.40
N CYS A 157 -15.22 4.01 -4.53
CA CYS A 157 -15.57 4.40 -3.15
C CYS A 157 -14.36 4.72 -2.25
N HIS A 158 -13.15 4.39 -2.67
CA HIS A 158 -11.91 4.76 -1.98
C HIS A 158 -11.59 6.27 -2.02
N HIS A 159 -12.22 7.05 -2.92
CA HIS A 159 -12.08 8.51 -2.99
C HIS A 159 -12.85 9.28 -1.89
N LEU A 160 -13.59 8.57 -1.04
CA LEU A 160 -14.42 9.20 -0.01
C LEU A 160 -13.57 9.93 1.05
N ARG A 161 -13.82 11.23 1.23
CA ARG A 161 -13.29 12.02 2.33
C ARG A 161 -13.96 11.62 3.65
N SER A 162 -13.33 11.87 4.77
CA SER A 162 -13.83 11.47 6.09
C SER A 162 -15.25 11.96 6.38
N GLU A 163 -15.62 13.14 5.89
CA GLU A 163 -16.96 13.71 6.08
C GLU A 163 -18.00 13.09 5.15
N TRP A 164 -17.62 12.78 3.92
CA TRP A 164 -18.48 12.08 2.97
C TRP A 164 -18.77 10.64 3.42
N TRP A 165 -17.79 9.99 4.03
CA TRP A 165 -17.97 8.70 4.69
C TRP A 165 -19.07 8.76 5.75
N LYS A 166 -19.03 9.76 6.65
CA LYS A 166 -20.02 9.92 7.70
C LYS A 166 -21.44 10.10 7.12
N SER A 167 -21.55 10.90 6.05
CA SER A 167 -22.83 11.13 5.40
C SER A 167 -23.37 9.87 4.72
N LEU A 168 -22.49 9.11 4.06
CA LEU A 168 -22.86 7.84 3.41
C LEU A 168 -23.29 6.78 4.44
N GLU A 169 -22.57 6.63 5.55
CA GLU A 169 -22.92 5.74 6.65
C GLU A 169 -24.26 6.13 7.28
N ALA A 170 -24.48 7.44 7.52
CA ALA A 170 -25.74 7.95 8.04
C ALA A 170 -26.91 7.73 7.07
N PHE A 171 -26.67 7.86 5.77
CA PHE A 171 -27.65 7.57 4.73
C PHE A 171 -28.00 6.08 4.70
N GLN A 172 -27.00 5.19 4.66
CA GLN A 172 -27.21 3.75 4.61
C GLN A 172 -27.93 3.23 5.87
N SER A 173 -27.59 3.74 7.06
CA SER A 173 -28.22 3.34 8.33
C SER A 173 -29.72 3.65 8.39
N GLN A 174 -30.20 4.65 7.63
CA GLN A 174 -31.61 5.03 7.57
C GLN A 174 -32.41 4.25 6.50
N LEU A 175 -31.74 3.44 5.68
CA LEU A 175 -32.31 2.59 4.62
C LEU A 175 -31.95 1.12 4.89
N SER A 176 -32.68 0.49 5.78
CA SER A 176 -32.35 -0.80 6.42
C SER A 176 -32.33 -2.04 5.50
N SER A 177 -32.71 -1.93 4.22
CA SER A 177 -32.75 -3.05 3.25
C SER A 177 -31.94 -2.75 1.98
N LEU A 178 -30.95 -1.87 2.06
CA LEU A 178 -30.18 -1.41 0.91
C LEU A 178 -29.09 -2.41 0.56
N LYS A 179 -29.17 -3.06 -0.60
CA LYS A 179 -28.07 -3.87 -1.16
C LYS A 179 -26.97 -2.95 -1.68
N THR A 180 -25.74 -3.42 -1.67
CA THR A 180 -24.60 -2.60 -2.10
C THR A 180 -23.77 -3.30 -3.16
N ILE A 181 -23.45 -2.59 -4.24
CA ILE A 181 -22.44 -2.99 -5.23
C ILE A 181 -21.27 -2.00 -5.08
N SER A 182 -20.09 -2.49 -4.82
CA SER A 182 -18.86 -1.68 -4.72
C SER A 182 -17.92 -2.04 -5.87
N LEU A 183 -17.60 -1.05 -6.70
CA LEU A 183 -16.72 -1.20 -7.85
C LEU A 183 -15.50 -0.30 -7.65
N THR A 184 -14.32 -0.87 -7.63
CA THR A 184 -13.08 -0.09 -7.49
C THR A 184 -11.94 -0.72 -8.25
N ALA A 185 -11.00 0.11 -8.70
CA ALA A 185 -9.72 -0.37 -9.24
C ALA A 185 -8.66 -0.53 -8.15
N THR A 186 -8.82 0.14 -7.04
CA THR A 186 -7.75 0.36 -6.05
C THR A 186 -8.33 0.47 -4.64
N PRO A 187 -8.62 -0.65 -3.97
CA PRO A 187 -8.94 -0.62 -2.55
C PRO A 187 -7.84 0.13 -1.78
N PRO A 188 -8.16 0.82 -0.68
CA PRO A 188 -7.19 1.63 0.07
C PRO A 188 -6.26 0.76 0.93
N TYR A 189 -5.46 -0.10 0.29
CA TYR A 189 -4.55 -1.04 0.95
C TYR A 189 -3.45 -0.34 1.77
N ASP A 190 -3.13 0.92 1.45
CA ASP A 190 -2.15 1.75 2.13
C ASP A 190 -2.74 2.62 3.26
N SER A 191 -4.02 2.41 3.59
CA SER A 191 -4.73 3.14 4.64
C SER A 191 -4.44 2.60 6.04
N THR A 192 -4.82 3.37 7.07
CA THR A 192 -4.73 2.91 8.46
C THR A 192 -5.69 1.73 8.72
N PRO A 193 -5.41 0.84 9.69
CA PRO A 193 -6.30 -0.28 10.02
C PRO A 193 -7.75 0.15 10.30
N ALA A 194 -7.94 1.29 10.95
CA ALA A 194 -9.28 1.83 11.21
C ALA A 194 -10.03 2.25 9.94
N MET A 195 -9.32 2.88 8.99
CA MET A 195 -9.89 3.24 7.69
C MET A 195 -10.17 1.99 6.84
N TRP A 196 -9.28 1.02 6.87
CA TRP A 196 -9.49 -0.26 6.20
C TRP A 196 -10.73 -0.99 6.71
N THR A 197 -10.88 -1.12 8.02
CA THR A 197 -12.06 -1.74 8.65
C THR A 197 -13.35 -1.01 8.26
N ARG A 198 -13.33 0.32 8.24
CA ARG A 198 -14.46 1.14 7.82
C ARG A 198 -14.83 0.90 6.36
N TYR A 199 -13.84 0.84 5.49
CA TYR A 199 -14.01 0.53 4.07
C TYR A 199 -14.64 -0.86 3.88
N MET A 200 -14.11 -1.89 4.54
CA MET A 200 -14.64 -3.26 4.45
C MET A 200 -16.07 -3.38 5.02
N ASN A 201 -16.36 -2.66 6.10
CA ASN A 201 -17.73 -2.64 6.65
C ASN A 201 -18.75 -2.04 5.67
N MET A 202 -18.35 -1.08 4.85
CA MET A 202 -19.21 -0.47 3.83
C MET A 202 -19.34 -1.36 2.58
N CYS A 203 -18.22 -1.80 2.02
CA CYS A 203 -18.15 -2.46 0.73
C CYS A 203 -18.39 -3.98 0.79
N GLY A 204 -18.18 -4.60 1.95
CA GLY A 204 -18.15 -6.06 2.10
C GLY A 204 -16.77 -6.65 1.80
N ASP A 205 -16.66 -7.95 1.97
CA ASP A 205 -15.47 -8.70 1.57
C ASP A 205 -15.28 -8.65 0.04
N ILE A 206 -14.02 -8.76 -0.43
CA ILE A 206 -13.75 -8.75 -1.87
C ILE A 206 -14.19 -10.08 -2.47
N ASP A 207 -15.27 -10.07 -3.24
CA ASP A 207 -15.81 -11.25 -3.89
C ASP A 207 -15.02 -11.66 -5.12
N GLU A 208 -14.60 -10.67 -5.93
CA GLU A 208 -13.91 -10.95 -7.17
C GLU A 208 -12.83 -9.89 -7.46
N GLU A 209 -11.69 -10.35 -7.99
CA GLU A 209 -10.61 -9.47 -8.42
C GLU A 209 -10.21 -9.77 -9.86
N ILE A 210 -10.33 -8.73 -10.70
CA ILE A 210 -9.89 -8.74 -12.10
C ILE A 210 -8.52 -8.09 -12.16
N THR A 211 -7.48 -8.90 -12.35
CA THR A 211 -6.08 -8.45 -12.26
C THR A 211 -5.53 -7.92 -13.58
N ILE A 212 -4.50 -7.07 -13.51
CA ILE A 212 -3.80 -6.56 -14.70
C ILE A 212 -3.28 -7.69 -15.61
N PRO A 213 -2.64 -8.77 -15.11
CA PRO A 213 -2.19 -9.88 -15.95
C PRO A 213 -3.34 -10.55 -16.73
N GLU A 214 -4.49 -10.72 -16.13
CA GLU A 214 -5.67 -11.26 -16.78
C GLU A 214 -6.14 -10.38 -17.95
N LEU A 215 -6.13 -9.05 -17.75
CA LEU A 215 -6.48 -8.07 -18.77
C LEU A 215 -5.45 -8.02 -19.92
N VAL A 216 -4.16 -8.21 -19.62
CA VAL A 216 -3.12 -8.28 -20.65
C VAL A 216 -3.26 -9.57 -21.45
N LYS A 217 -3.58 -10.68 -20.79
CA LYS A 217 -3.84 -11.98 -21.46
C LYS A 217 -4.97 -11.89 -22.47
N GLU A 218 -6.07 -11.23 -22.11
CA GLU A 218 -7.23 -11.05 -22.99
C GLU A 218 -7.10 -9.89 -23.98
N GLY A 219 -5.94 -9.25 -24.04
CA GLY A 219 -5.72 -8.13 -24.93
C GLY A 219 -6.56 -6.88 -24.61
N SER A 220 -7.01 -6.73 -23.36
CA SER A 220 -7.71 -5.54 -22.86
C SER A 220 -6.75 -4.46 -22.40
N LEU A 221 -5.55 -4.86 -22.00
CA LEU A 221 -4.41 -3.98 -21.68
C LEU A 221 -3.19 -4.39 -22.49
N CYS A 222 -2.31 -3.45 -22.77
CA CYS A 222 -1.06 -3.73 -23.48
C CYS A 222 0.03 -4.26 -22.52
N PRO A 223 0.99 -5.05 -23.03
CA PRO A 223 2.21 -5.40 -22.32
C PRO A 223 2.96 -4.15 -21.86
N HIS A 224 3.42 -4.14 -20.61
CA HIS A 224 4.06 -2.97 -20.02
C HIS A 224 5.11 -3.37 -18.99
N GLN A 225 5.99 -2.42 -18.64
CA GLN A 225 7.02 -2.60 -17.61
C GLN A 225 7.18 -1.31 -16.82
N ASP A 226 7.33 -1.45 -15.50
CA ASP A 226 7.71 -0.35 -14.61
C ASP A 226 9.24 -0.25 -14.56
N TYR A 227 9.77 0.97 -14.64
CA TYR A 227 11.18 1.30 -14.54
C TYR A 227 11.39 2.35 -13.46
N VAL A 228 12.55 2.33 -12.82
CA VAL A 228 12.93 3.30 -11.80
C VAL A 228 14.17 4.05 -12.25
N TYR A 229 14.15 5.37 -12.11
CA TYR A 229 15.29 6.21 -12.39
C TYR A 229 15.69 7.00 -11.14
N PHE A 230 16.92 6.79 -10.69
CA PHE A 230 17.46 7.41 -9.50
C PHE A 230 18.12 8.75 -9.81
N ASN A 231 17.93 9.71 -8.92
CA ASN A 231 18.62 10.98 -8.95
C ASN A 231 19.04 11.39 -7.53
N TYR A 232 19.79 12.47 -7.45
CA TYR A 232 20.23 13.09 -6.22
C TYR A 232 19.81 14.55 -6.19
N PRO A 233 19.66 15.15 -5.00
CA PRO A 233 19.44 16.57 -4.86
C PRO A 233 20.54 17.37 -5.53
N THR A 234 20.21 18.56 -6.00
CA THR A 234 21.19 19.52 -6.52
C THR A 234 22.20 19.90 -5.45
N ALA A 235 23.28 20.58 -5.84
CA ALA A 235 24.29 21.04 -4.89
C ALA A 235 23.71 22.04 -3.85
N GLU A 236 22.75 22.86 -4.25
CA GLU A 236 22.07 23.81 -3.37
C GLU A 236 21.14 23.09 -2.39
N GLU A 237 20.31 22.18 -2.91
CA GLU A 237 19.43 21.35 -2.09
C GLU A 237 20.23 20.49 -1.10
N THR A 238 21.37 19.94 -1.53
CA THR A 238 22.28 19.17 -0.66
C THR A 238 22.82 20.03 0.48
N LYS A 239 23.16 21.30 0.22
CA LYS A 239 23.59 22.22 1.27
C LYS A 239 22.50 22.48 2.31
N GLU A 240 21.25 22.62 1.89
CA GLU A 240 20.13 22.81 2.83
C GLU A 240 19.90 21.56 3.69
N ILE A 241 19.99 20.36 3.10
CA ILE A 241 19.92 19.10 3.86
C ILE A 241 21.07 19.03 4.88
N GLN A 242 22.30 19.35 4.46
CA GLN A 242 23.48 19.36 5.34
C GLN A 242 23.34 20.37 6.49
N LYS A 243 22.84 21.56 6.23
CA LYS A 243 22.56 22.56 7.30
C LYS A 243 21.57 22.04 8.34
N PHE A 244 20.54 21.30 7.92
CA PHE A 244 19.62 20.67 8.86
C PHE A 244 20.33 19.59 9.70
N GLU A 245 21.09 18.70 9.06
CA GLU A 245 21.85 17.64 9.74
C GLU A 245 22.88 18.21 10.71
N GLU A 246 23.57 19.30 10.34
CA GLU A 246 24.54 20.00 11.20
C GLU A 246 23.85 20.61 12.42
N ARG A 247 22.72 21.32 12.24
CA ARG A 247 21.94 21.88 13.35
C ARG A 247 21.43 20.80 14.30
N SER A 248 20.89 19.70 13.75
CA SER A 248 20.45 18.56 14.54
C SER A 248 21.61 17.94 15.33
N SER A 249 22.75 17.73 14.69
CA SER A 249 23.95 17.17 15.34
C SER A 249 24.52 18.07 16.45
N GLN A 250 24.59 19.38 16.22
CA GLN A 250 25.01 20.36 17.21
C GLN A 250 24.05 20.40 18.41
N MET A 251 22.73 20.38 18.14
CA MET A 251 21.70 20.30 19.18
C MET A 251 21.82 19.03 20.00
N LEU A 252 21.99 17.87 19.34
CA LEU A 252 22.20 16.60 20.04
C LEU A 252 23.41 16.65 20.96
N GLN A 253 24.52 17.21 20.48
CA GLN A 253 25.72 17.39 21.31
C GLN A 253 25.48 18.35 22.51
N SER A 254 24.80 19.46 22.30
CA SER A 254 24.43 20.41 23.37
C SER A 254 23.57 19.73 24.44
N LEU A 255 22.50 18.98 24.02
CA LEU A 255 21.62 18.23 24.91
C LEU A 255 22.35 17.11 25.65
N MET A 256 23.32 16.48 24.98
CA MET A 256 24.19 15.49 25.63
C MET A 256 25.15 16.11 26.65
N GLN A 257 25.44 17.40 26.60
CA GLN A 257 26.27 18.12 27.58
C GLN A 257 25.44 18.79 28.69
N ASP A 258 24.12 18.89 28.50
CA ASP A 258 23.23 19.53 29.46
C ASP A 258 23.07 18.68 30.73
N SER A 259 23.57 19.16 31.84
CA SER A 259 23.45 18.53 33.17
C SER A 259 22.04 18.73 33.76
N GLN A 260 21.37 19.85 33.44
CA GLN A 260 20.03 20.12 33.93
C GLN A 260 19.00 19.16 33.30
N LEU A 261 19.18 18.85 32.03
CA LEU A 261 18.34 17.81 31.37
C LEU A 261 18.47 16.48 32.10
N LEU A 262 19.70 16.06 32.45
CA LEU A 262 19.89 14.81 33.18
C LEU A 262 19.15 14.82 34.51
N THR A 263 19.35 15.89 35.31
CA THR A 263 18.72 16.04 36.61
C THR A 263 17.18 15.97 36.51
N VAL A 264 16.59 16.58 35.48
CA VAL A 264 15.13 16.52 35.24
C VAL A 264 14.67 15.11 34.83
N ILE A 265 15.38 14.47 33.90
CA ILE A 265 14.99 13.13 33.43
C ILE A 265 15.06 12.10 34.57
N GLU A 266 16.03 12.20 35.49
CA GLU A 266 16.12 11.35 36.69
C GLU A 266 14.91 11.48 37.64
N THR A 267 14.15 12.57 37.57
CA THR A 267 12.95 12.79 38.37
C THR A 267 11.70 12.07 37.85
N HIS A 268 11.78 11.45 36.66
CA HIS A 268 10.61 10.80 36.03
C HIS A 268 9.92 9.82 37.00
N LYS A 269 8.62 9.98 37.23
CA LYS A 269 7.82 9.20 38.19
C LYS A 269 7.88 7.68 37.95
N GLY A 270 8.08 7.26 36.70
CA GLY A 270 8.24 5.84 36.34
C GLY A 270 9.54 5.23 36.88
N LEU A 271 10.62 5.99 36.99
CA LEU A 271 11.89 5.55 37.59
C LEU A 271 11.71 5.23 39.09
N ASN A 272 10.89 6.00 39.77
CA ASN A 272 10.64 5.92 41.22
C ASN A 272 9.45 5.00 41.58
N GLY A 273 8.86 4.30 40.60
CA GLY A 273 7.76 3.35 40.84
C GLY A 273 6.40 4.02 41.14
N GLN A 274 6.27 5.32 40.87
CA GLN A 274 5.00 6.06 41.04
C GLN A 274 4.02 5.88 39.87
N ILE A 275 4.49 5.31 38.76
CA ILE A 275 3.67 4.94 37.60
C ILE A 275 3.67 3.40 37.51
N SER A 276 2.49 2.81 37.26
CA SER A 276 2.37 1.37 37.11
C SER A 276 3.09 0.87 35.86
N ASP A 277 3.56 -0.38 35.88
CA ASP A 277 4.27 -1.00 34.76
C ASP A 277 3.40 -1.07 33.50
N ASP A 278 2.08 -1.20 33.64
CA ASP A 278 1.12 -1.17 32.52
C ASP A 278 1.14 0.17 31.79
N LEU A 279 1.09 1.30 32.51
CA LEU A 279 1.11 2.64 31.94
C LEU A 279 2.47 2.97 31.29
N LEU A 280 3.58 2.47 31.85
CA LEU A 280 4.90 2.64 31.25
C LEU A 280 5.06 1.86 29.94
N LEU A 281 4.30 0.76 29.79
CA LEU A 281 4.30 -0.05 28.57
C LEU A 281 3.27 0.40 27.53
N ASP A 282 2.45 1.41 27.81
CA ASP A 282 1.60 2.05 26.78
C ASP A 282 2.46 2.80 25.76
N ASP A 283 3.62 3.31 26.19
CA ASP A 283 4.62 3.92 25.30
C ASP A 283 6.05 3.40 25.62
N PRO A 284 6.35 2.21 25.15
CA PRO A 284 7.62 1.57 25.47
C PRO A 284 8.82 2.19 24.78
N GLU A 285 8.65 2.78 23.56
CA GLU A 285 9.74 3.51 22.88
C GLU A 285 10.18 4.75 23.69
N TYR A 286 9.23 5.39 24.36
CA TYR A 286 9.54 6.50 25.22
C TYR A 286 10.31 6.04 26.47
N LEU A 287 9.85 4.98 27.13
CA LEU A 287 10.59 4.40 28.26
C LEU A 287 12.01 3.97 27.83
N GLU A 288 12.13 3.32 26.68
CA GLU A 288 13.43 2.93 26.13
C GLU A 288 14.34 4.16 25.90
N ALA A 289 13.80 5.24 25.33
CA ALA A 289 14.54 6.49 25.13
C ALA A 289 15.05 7.09 26.44
N ILE A 290 14.24 7.05 27.52
CA ILE A 290 14.66 7.49 28.87
C ILE A 290 15.84 6.63 29.34
N LEU A 291 15.74 5.30 29.28
CA LEU A 291 16.79 4.39 29.76
C LEU A 291 18.07 4.49 28.93
N ILE A 292 17.97 4.62 27.62
CA ILE A 292 19.12 4.86 26.72
C ILE A 292 19.84 6.15 27.08
N TYR A 293 19.08 7.23 27.35
CA TYR A 293 19.66 8.49 27.76
C TYR A 293 20.38 8.36 29.09
N LEU A 294 19.75 7.78 30.12
CA LEU A 294 20.38 7.57 31.42
C LEU A 294 21.64 6.68 31.31
N GLN A 295 21.58 5.60 30.54
CA GLN A 295 22.76 4.76 30.27
C GLN A 295 23.90 5.53 29.61
N SER A 296 23.59 6.41 28.63
CA SER A 296 24.59 7.23 27.93
C SER A 296 25.28 8.25 28.83
N LYS A 297 24.66 8.58 29.99
CA LYS A 297 25.16 9.44 31.04
C LYS A 297 25.79 8.68 32.19
N ASN A 298 25.87 7.37 32.14
CA ASN A 298 26.26 6.49 33.25
C ASN A 298 25.40 6.70 34.52
N ALA A 299 24.16 7.20 34.37
CA ALA A 299 23.22 7.37 35.47
C ALA A 299 22.56 6.05 35.81
N ALA A 300 22.33 5.83 37.12
CA ALA A 300 21.70 4.61 37.59
C ALA A 300 20.18 4.64 37.35
N PHE A 301 19.62 3.50 36.93
CA PHE A 301 18.18 3.30 36.84
C PHE A 301 17.79 1.88 37.35
N PRO A 302 16.53 1.69 37.76
CA PRO A 302 16.09 0.40 38.25
C PRO A 302 16.20 -0.71 37.19
N ALA A 303 16.95 -1.79 37.48
CA ALA A 303 17.08 -2.94 36.56
C ALA A 303 15.73 -3.60 36.21
N ARG A 304 14.67 -3.34 36.99
CA ARG A 304 13.29 -3.71 36.72
C ARG A 304 12.81 -3.15 35.37
N LEU A 305 13.07 -1.87 35.09
CA LEU A 305 12.61 -1.19 33.89
C LEU A 305 13.26 -1.75 32.64
N GLN A 306 14.56 -2.05 32.67
CA GLN A 306 15.21 -2.73 31.54
C GLN A 306 14.63 -4.14 31.30
N ARG A 307 14.27 -4.84 32.37
CA ARG A 307 13.59 -6.14 32.27
C ARG A 307 12.17 -6.00 31.71
N LEU A 308 11.47 -4.90 32.04
CA LEU A 308 10.16 -4.59 31.45
C LEU A 308 10.23 -4.47 29.92
N LEU A 309 11.29 -3.87 29.38
CA LEU A 309 11.50 -3.75 27.93
C LEU A 309 11.98 -5.06 27.27
N GLY A 310 12.30 -6.10 28.05
CA GLY A 310 12.77 -7.38 27.53
C GLY A 310 14.15 -7.34 26.85
N THR A 311 14.84 -6.19 26.86
CA THR A 311 16.14 -6.01 26.20
C THR A 311 17.30 -6.33 27.13
N LYS A 312 18.26 -7.13 26.65
CA LYS A 312 19.50 -7.42 27.39
C LYS A 312 20.53 -6.28 27.24
N LYS A 313 20.46 -5.52 26.16
CA LYS A 313 21.39 -4.43 25.86
C LYS A 313 20.62 -3.29 25.18
N LEU A 314 20.71 -2.11 25.79
CA LEU A 314 20.13 -0.89 25.20
C LEU A 314 21.04 -0.38 24.06
N PRO A 315 20.49 0.18 22.99
CA PRO A 315 21.23 0.81 21.91
C PRO A 315 22.06 2.01 22.39
N ALA A 316 22.98 2.48 21.55
CA ALA A 316 23.66 3.76 21.78
C ALA A 316 22.72 4.94 21.57
N MET A 317 22.91 6.01 22.34
CA MET A 317 22.15 7.25 22.19
C MET A 317 22.41 7.88 20.81
N GLY A 318 21.34 8.23 20.11
CA GLY A 318 21.39 8.89 18.82
C GLY A 318 20.22 9.86 18.65
N ALA A 319 20.18 10.55 17.49
CA ALA A 319 19.16 11.56 17.21
C ALA A 319 17.73 11.02 17.34
N LYS A 320 17.46 9.78 16.88
CA LYS A 320 16.15 9.12 17.00
C LYS A 320 15.69 9.03 18.47
N TRP A 321 16.56 8.55 19.32
CA TRP A 321 16.22 8.37 20.73
C TRP A 321 16.10 9.69 21.49
N MET A 322 16.93 10.69 21.14
CA MET A 322 16.81 12.04 21.68
C MET A 322 15.50 12.71 21.22
N GLU A 323 15.13 12.56 19.97
CA GLU A 323 13.86 13.05 19.43
C GLU A 323 12.67 12.47 20.20
N ARG A 324 12.65 11.13 20.42
CA ARG A 324 11.59 10.47 21.20
C ARG A 324 11.56 10.91 22.67
N LEU A 325 12.73 11.03 23.29
CA LEU A 325 12.84 11.51 24.66
C LEU A 325 12.29 12.92 24.83
N LEU A 326 12.72 13.83 23.94
CA LEU A 326 12.28 15.23 24.00
C LEU A 326 10.80 15.39 23.64
N GLN A 327 10.29 14.60 22.70
CA GLN A 327 8.86 14.61 22.37
C GLN A 327 8.02 14.29 23.61
N GLY A 328 8.35 13.21 24.33
CA GLY A 328 7.69 12.84 25.58
C GLY A 328 7.83 13.92 26.65
N PHE A 329 9.07 14.33 26.94
CA PHE A 329 9.36 15.30 27.99
C PHE A 329 8.71 16.68 27.76
N LEU A 330 8.73 17.18 26.52
CA LEU A 330 8.25 18.53 26.21
C LEU A 330 6.74 18.61 25.96
N TYR A 331 6.11 17.53 25.45
CA TYR A 331 4.74 17.61 24.96
C TYR A 331 3.80 16.50 25.45
N ASP A 332 4.25 15.22 25.42
CA ASP A 332 3.32 14.09 25.59
C ASP A 332 3.16 13.69 27.07
N ASP A 333 4.22 13.83 27.89
CA ASP A 333 4.28 13.40 29.28
C ASP A 333 4.88 14.48 30.20
N THR A 334 4.26 15.66 30.18
CA THR A 334 4.76 16.84 30.93
C THR A 334 4.65 16.70 32.45
N ASP A 335 3.72 15.87 32.95
CA ASP A 335 3.35 15.78 34.36
C ASP A 335 4.19 14.77 35.15
N SER A 336 4.93 13.91 34.46
CA SER A 336 5.76 12.87 35.09
C SER A 336 7.12 13.34 35.56
N TYR A 337 7.48 14.62 35.31
CA TYR A 337 8.76 15.21 35.67
C TYR A 337 8.64 16.33 36.70
N LEU A 338 9.61 16.43 37.60
CA LEU A 338 9.83 17.62 38.44
C LEU A 338 10.69 18.59 37.64
N CYS A 339 10.07 19.44 36.85
CA CYS A 339 10.74 20.38 35.98
C CYS A 339 10.21 21.80 36.15
N ASP A 340 11.11 22.80 36.23
CA ASP A 340 10.73 24.20 36.17
C ASP A 340 10.18 24.51 34.76
N LYS A 341 9.06 25.25 34.71
CA LYS A 341 8.45 25.69 33.46
C LYS A 341 9.42 26.54 32.64
N VAL A 342 10.22 27.38 33.28
CA VAL A 342 11.21 28.24 32.62
C VAL A 342 12.24 27.42 31.84
N TYR A 343 12.74 26.30 32.42
CA TYR A 343 13.71 25.45 31.74
C TYR A 343 13.08 24.74 30.54
N ARG A 344 11.85 24.25 30.68
CA ARG A 344 11.13 23.60 29.57
C ARG A 344 10.88 24.59 28.42
N GLU A 345 10.42 25.79 28.70
CA GLU A 345 10.20 26.85 27.72
C GLU A 345 11.50 27.24 27.02
N MET A 346 12.61 27.39 27.78
CA MET A 346 13.93 27.66 27.23
C MET A 346 14.37 26.58 26.22
N LEU A 347 14.20 25.30 26.52
CA LEU A 347 14.53 24.22 25.58
C LEU A 347 13.64 24.25 24.34
N ILE A 348 12.34 24.51 24.49
CA ILE A 348 11.41 24.66 23.37
C ILE A 348 11.86 25.81 22.47
N ASP A 349 12.21 26.96 23.04
CA ASP A 349 12.64 28.15 22.28
C ASP A 349 13.99 27.91 21.60
N GLN A 350 14.90 27.20 22.25
CA GLN A 350 16.19 26.81 21.67
C GLN A 350 15.98 25.87 20.46
N LEU A 351 15.14 24.86 20.59
CA LEU A 351 14.81 23.95 19.50
C LEU A 351 14.07 24.65 18.36
N LYS A 352 13.14 25.57 18.67
CA LYS A 352 12.41 26.36 17.67
C LYS A 352 13.34 27.30 16.90
N SER A 353 14.29 27.97 17.60
CA SER A 353 15.25 28.87 16.96
C SER A 353 16.15 28.17 15.95
N GLN A 354 16.40 26.86 16.15
CA GLN A 354 17.14 26.02 15.22
C GLN A 354 16.24 25.33 14.15
N GLY A 355 14.93 25.58 14.21
CA GLY A 355 13.98 24.94 13.29
C GLY A 355 13.82 23.43 13.53
N LEU A 356 14.00 22.95 14.77
CA LEU A 356 13.93 21.56 15.17
C LEU A 356 12.62 21.21 15.89
N ILE A 357 11.61 22.07 15.79
CA ILE A 357 10.21 21.83 16.20
C ILE A 357 9.27 22.30 15.10
N GLU A 358 8.37 21.43 14.67
CA GLU A 358 7.27 21.73 13.76
C GLU A 358 5.93 21.36 14.43
N LYS A 359 5.01 22.31 14.60
CA LYS A 359 3.65 22.08 15.15
C LYS A 359 3.62 21.20 16.42
N LYS A 360 4.45 21.49 17.41
CA LYS A 360 4.64 20.72 18.66
C LYS A 360 5.25 19.32 18.46
N LYS A 361 5.89 19.07 17.34
CA LYS A 361 6.65 17.84 17.10
C LYS A 361 8.13 18.16 17.07
N VAL A 362 8.92 17.47 17.86
CA VAL A 362 10.38 17.53 17.83
C VAL A 362 10.88 16.78 16.60
N ILE A 363 11.83 17.36 15.87
CA ILE A 363 12.37 16.83 14.61
C ILE A 363 13.90 16.91 14.62
N LEU A 364 14.56 15.85 15.06
CA LEU A 364 16.01 15.70 14.98
C LEU A 364 16.49 14.78 13.87
N THR A 365 15.64 13.84 13.44
CA THR A 365 15.99 12.84 12.43
C THR A 365 15.44 13.16 11.07
N LYS A 366 14.19 13.64 11.02
CA LYS A 366 13.45 13.89 9.78
C LYS A 366 12.68 15.21 9.89
N SER A 367 12.94 16.13 8.97
CA SER A 367 12.13 17.34 8.81
C SER A 367 11.21 17.20 7.61
N ALA A 368 9.95 17.59 7.77
CA ALA A 368 8.99 17.63 6.66
C ALA A 368 9.50 18.53 5.51
N ALA A 369 10.27 19.58 5.83
CA ALA A 369 10.90 20.44 4.83
C ALA A 369 11.96 19.68 4.02
N VAL A 370 12.81 18.86 4.66
CA VAL A 370 13.83 18.05 3.98
C VAL A 370 13.16 16.95 3.14
N GLU A 371 12.13 16.28 3.65
CA GLU A 371 11.39 15.28 2.91
C GLU A 371 10.69 15.88 1.68
N LYS A 372 10.05 17.03 1.84
CA LYS A 372 9.44 17.78 0.74
C LYS A 372 10.49 18.22 -0.29
N LEU A 373 11.69 18.58 0.14
CA LEU A 373 12.79 18.95 -0.74
C LEU A 373 13.25 17.72 -1.55
N LEU A 374 13.41 16.55 -0.92
CA LEU A 374 13.79 15.31 -1.63
C LEU A 374 12.71 14.87 -2.62
N THR A 375 11.45 14.89 -2.22
CA THR A 375 10.35 14.51 -3.11
C THR A 375 10.16 15.44 -4.29
N ASN A 376 10.47 16.73 -4.13
CA ASN A 376 10.36 17.76 -5.16
C ASN A 376 11.73 18.24 -5.67
N SER A 377 12.76 17.44 -5.56
CA SER A 377 14.12 17.83 -5.96
C SER A 377 14.25 18.14 -7.43
N LEU A 378 14.94 19.22 -7.75
CA LEU A 378 15.31 19.60 -9.12
C LEU A 378 16.16 18.53 -9.83
N GLY A 379 16.81 17.63 -9.07
CA GLY A 379 17.48 16.46 -9.62
C GLY A 379 16.57 15.60 -10.50
N LYS A 380 15.24 15.58 -10.24
CA LYS A 380 14.24 14.87 -11.06
C LYS A 380 14.14 15.43 -12.49
N ALA A 381 14.40 16.71 -12.69
CA ALA A 381 14.41 17.32 -14.02
C ALA A 381 15.47 16.70 -14.94
N ASN A 382 16.66 16.42 -14.42
CA ASN A 382 17.71 15.73 -15.16
C ASN A 382 17.27 14.28 -15.52
N SER A 383 16.60 13.57 -14.62
CA SER A 383 16.05 12.24 -14.90
C SER A 383 15.05 12.28 -16.04
N ILE A 384 14.12 13.25 -16.03
CA ILE A 384 13.13 13.42 -17.10
C ILE A 384 13.83 13.65 -18.45
N ARG A 385 14.81 14.55 -18.48
CA ARG A 385 15.63 14.78 -19.67
C ARG A 385 16.22 13.48 -20.22
N ASP A 386 16.94 12.75 -19.40
CA ASP A 386 17.66 11.53 -19.83
C ASP A 386 16.67 10.46 -20.32
N ILE A 387 15.54 10.29 -19.66
CA ILE A 387 14.49 9.34 -20.06
C ILE A 387 13.85 9.76 -21.40
N VAL A 388 13.45 11.03 -21.55
CA VAL A 388 12.79 11.52 -22.77
C VAL A 388 13.68 11.30 -23.98
N PHE A 389 14.97 11.64 -23.89
CA PHE A 389 15.89 11.44 -25.01
C PHE A 389 16.14 9.97 -25.30
N SER A 390 16.27 9.11 -24.28
CA SER A 390 16.43 7.67 -24.45
C SER A 390 15.20 7.02 -25.11
N GLU A 391 14.00 7.40 -24.67
CA GLU A 391 12.74 6.91 -25.26
C GLU A 391 12.58 7.39 -26.71
N TYR A 392 12.95 8.64 -27.00
CA TYR A 392 12.91 9.17 -28.36
C TYR A 392 13.95 8.50 -29.28
N ASP A 393 15.16 8.22 -28.79
CA ASP A 393 16.18 7.50 -29.56
C ASP A 393 15.74 6.06 -29.88
N SER A 394 14.90 5.44 -29.01
CA SER A 394 14.34 4.11 -29.23
C SER A 394 13.14 4.09 -30.19
N MET A 395 12.25 5.09 -30.11
CA MET A 395 10.94 5.06 -30.77
C MET A 395 10.77 6.10 -31.89
N GLY A 396 11.60 7.14 -31.93
CA GLY A 396 11.52 8.20 -32.93
C GLY A 396 10.14 8.87 -32.98
N SER A 397 9.57 8.95 -34.18
CA SER A 397 8.26 9.57 -34.43
C SER A 397 7.07 8.80 -33.84
N SER A 398 7.22 7.52 -33.52
CA SER A 398 6.16 6.70 -32.91
C SER A 398 6.04 6.91 -31.40
N LEU A 399 6.94 7.66 -30.77
CA LEU A 399 6.88 7.99 -29.36
C LEU A 399 5.61 8.80 -29.03
N ARG A 400 4.89 8.36 -27.98
CA ARG A 400 3.78 9.09 -27.33
C ARG A 400 4.03 9.09 -25.83
N LEU A 401 4.91 10.02 -25.43
CA LEU A 401 5.36 10.12 -24.05
C LEU A 401 4.55 11.18 -23.30
N LEU A 402 4.00 10.79 -22.17
CA LEU A 402 3.29 11.68 -21.24
C LEU A 402 4.13 11.94 -19.98
N ILE A 403 4.28 13.23 -19.62
CA ILE A 403 4.91 13.64 -18.35
C ILE A 403 3.82 14.26 -17.47
N LEU A 404 3.62 13.68 -16.28
CA LEU A 404 2.64 14.17 -15.30
C LEU A 404 3.34 14.83 -14.11
N THR A 405 2.90 16.05 -13.77
CA THR A 405 3.41 16.82 -12.64
C THR A 405 2.28 17.54 -11.89
N ASP A 406 2.56 18.08 -10.69
CA ASP A 406 1.53 18.72 -9.84
C ASP A 406 1.32 20.20 -10.17
N TYR A 407 2.36 20.90 -10.64
CA TYR A 407 2.39 22.35 -10.71
C TYR A 407 2.54 22.86 -12.14
N ILE A 408 1.78 23.90 -12.49
CA ILE A 408 1.90 24.57 -13.80
C ILE A 408 3.08 25.52 -13.81
N ARG A 409 3.26 26.31 -12.76
CA ARG A 409 4.30 27.36 -12.61
C ARG A 409 4.19 28.45 -13.67
N LYS A 410 3.05 29.16 -13.70
CA LYS A 410 2.77 30.23 -14.65
C LYS A 410 3.81 31.36 -14.67
N GLU A 411 4.48 31.60 -13.55
CA GLU A 411 5.57 32.58 -13.43
C GLU A 411 6.71 32.32 -14.42
N TYR A 412 6.87 31.08 -14.89
CA TYR A 412 7.88 30.73 -15.91
C TYR A 412 7.44 30.99 -17.36
N GLU A 413 6.22 31.46 -17.61
CA GLU A 413 5.76 31.75 -18.97
C GLU A 413 6.66 32.79 -19.67
N LYS A 414 7.10 33.81 -18.91
CA LYS A 414 8.02 34.85 -19.41
C LYS A 414 9.47 34.36 -19.58
N ALA A 415 9.81 33.25 -18.91
CA ALA A 415 11.15 32.66 -18.99
C ALA A 415 11.35 31.74 -20.20
N ILE A 416 10.24 31.33 -20.86
CA ILE A 416 10.27 30.47 -22.05
C ILE A 416 10.96 31.23 -23.19
N GLY A 417 11.96 30.58 -23.81
CA GLY A 417 12.76 31.15 -24.90
C GLY A 417 13.86 32.11 -24.44
N ASN A 418 13.94 32.47 -23.16
CA ASN A 418 15.03 33.31 -22.64
C ASN A 418 16.18 32.42 -22.12
N PRO A 419 17.35 32.37 -22.79
CA PRO A 419 18.46 31.51 -22.43
C PRO A 419 19.05 31.80 -21.03
N GLU A 420 18.97 33.07 -20.58
CA GLU A 420 19.50 33.51 -19.28
C GLU A 420 18.58 33.14 -18.09
N ALA A 421 17.33 32.76 -18.36
CA ALA A 421 16.41 32.44 -17.27
C ALA A 421 16.77 31.09 -16.62
N THR A 422 16.98 31.10 -15.30
CA THR A 422 17.25 29.89 -14.51
C THR A 422 15.97 29.10 -14.24
N ILE A 423 16.03 27.77 -14.40
CA ILE A 423 14.94 26.87 -14.08
C ILE A 423 15.17 26.35 -12.65
N ALA A 424 14.46 26.92 -11.69
CA ALA A 424 14.65 26.67 -10.26
C ALA A 424 13.46 25.97 -9.59
N SER A 425 12.53 25.39 -10.36
CA SER A 425 11.39 24.64 -9.80
C SER A 425 10.89 23.55 -10.74
N LEU A 426 10.22 22.54 -10.18
CA LEU A 426 9.54 21.51 -10.96
C LEU A 426 8.14 22.00 -11.36
N GLY A 427 7.70 21.66 -12.57
CA GLY A 427 6.39 22.03 -13.07
C GLY A 427 6.30 21.89 -14.58
N VAL A 428 5.10 22.08 -15.13
CA VAL A 428 4.80 21.92 -16.56
C VAL A 428 5.67 22.83 -17.42
N LEU A 429 5.65 24.14 -17.15
CA LEU A 429 6.41 25.11 -17.94
C LEU A 429 7.93 25.00 -17.76
N PRO A 430 8.47 24.81 -16.54
CA PRO A 430 9.88 24.47 -16.36
C PRO A 430 10.35 23.24 -17.12
N PHE A 431 9.58 22.14 -17.13
CA PHE A 431 9.95 20.95 -17.90
C PHE A 431 9.90 21.19 -19.42
N PHE A 432 8.88 21.91 -19.89
CA PHE A 432 8.80 22.28 -21.30
C PHE A 432 10.06 23.05 -21.73
N GLU A 433 10.41 24.12 -21.02
CA GLU A 433 11.56 24.95 -21.39
C GLU A 433 12.90 24.20 -21.25
N MET A 434 13.06 23.38 -20.22
CA MET A 434 14.24 22.54 -20.07
C MET A 434 14.41 21.57 -21.26
N LEU A 435 13.35 20.85 -21.62
CA LEU A 435 13.40 19.90 -22.74
C LEU A 435 13.59 20.61 -24.08
N ARG A 436 12.97 21.77 -24.27
CA ARG A 436 13.15 22.60 -25.47
C ARG A 436 14.63 23.02 -25.65
N ARG A 437 15.26 23.58 -24.59
CA ARG A 437 16.69 23.96 -24.60
C ARG A 437 17.60 22.79 -24.90
N GLU A 438 17.38 21.65 -24.26
CA GLU A 438 18.17 20.44 -24.50
C GLU A 438 17.94 19.88 -25.92
N ASN A 439 16.73 19.99 -26.46
CA ASN A 439 16.40 19.60 -27.82
C ASN A 439 17.22 20.41 -28.84
N GLU A 440 17.25 21.73 -28.66
CA GLU A 440 18.09 22.64 -29.47
C GLU A 440 19.56 22.31 -29.35
N LYS A 441 20.05 22.15 -28.11
CA LYS A 441 21.46 21.85 -27.82
C LYS A 441 21.93 20.54 -28.45
N LYS A 442 21.06 19.50 -28.45
CA LYS A 442 21.37 18.18 -29.03
C LYS A 442 20.99 18.07 -30.53
N HIS A 443 20.53 19.14 -31.15
CA HIS A 443 20.02 19.15 -32.53
C HIS A 443 18.99 18.04 -32.80
N LYS A 444 18.10 17.76 -31.83
CA LYS A 444 16.99 16.82 -32.00
C LYS A 444 15.73 17.55 -32.45
N THR A 445 14.79 16.80 -33.01
CA THR A 445 13.52 17.31 -33.52
C THR A 445 12.31 16.78 -32.75
N ILE A 446 12.44 16.70 -31.41
CA ILE A 446 11.34 16.22 -30.53
C ILE A 446 10.28 17.33 -30.46
N ARG A 447 9.07 17.05 -30.91
CA ARG A 447 7.94 17.96 -30.81
C ARG A 447 7.29 17.84 -29.43
N LEU A 448 7.37 18.93 -28.69
CA LEU A 448 6.85 19.05 -27.34
C LEU A 448 5.46 19.70 -27.34
N GLY A 449 4.58 19.26 -26.47
CA GLY A 449 3.29 19.89 -26.20
C GLY A 449 3.07 20.10 -24.72
N VAL A 450 2.23 21.07 -24.39
CA VAL A 450 1.75 21.31 -23.02
C VAL A 450 0.23 21.28 -23.04
N LEU A 451 -0.34 20.55 -22.09
CA LEU A 451 -1.78 20.50 -21.86
C LEU A 451 -2.07 20.57 -20.35
N CYS A 452 -2.56 21.72 -19.92
CA CYS A 452 -3.03 21.94 -18.55
C CYS A 452 -4.17 22.97 -18.55
N GLY A 453 -4.96 23.01 -17.47
CA GLY A 453 -6.23 23.76 -17.41
C GLY A 453 -6.12 25.27 -17.73
N SER A 454 -4.93 25.85 -17.69
CA SER A 454 -4.75 27.29 -17.92
C SER A 454 -3.74 27.64 -19.01
N VAL A 455 -3.00 26.65 -19.53
CA VAL A 455 -1.97 26.86 -20.56
C VAL A 455 -1.96 25.65 -21.49
N VAL A 456 -2.11 25.91 -22.78
CA VAL A 456 -1.94 24.91 -23.85
C VAL A 456 -0.87 25.45 -24.80
N ILE A 457 0.16 24.60 -25.08
CA ILE A 457 1.25 24.93 -26.00
C ILE A 457 1.37 23.79 -26.99
N ILE A 458 1.44 24.15 -28.29
CA ILE A 458 1.65 23.20 -29.37
C ILE A 458 2.82 23.65 -30.27
N PRO A 459 3.50 22.72 -30.97
CA PRO A 459 4.40 23.11 -32.08
C PRO A 459 3.63 23.90 -33.16
N ALA A 460 4.26 24.89 -33.76
CA ALA A 460 3.61 25.70 -34.80
C ALA A 460 3.11 24.84 -35.99
N GLU A 461 3.86 23.77 -36.33
CA GLU A 461 3.48 22.80 -37.37
C GLU A 461 2.16 22.06 -37.07
N ALA A 462 1.77 21.97 -35.79
CA ALA A 462 0.57 21.27 -35.35
C ALA A 462 -0.71 22.12 -35.44
N LYS A 463 -0.59 23.43 -35.80
CA LYS A 463 -1.70 24.38 -35.86
C LYS A 463 -2.82 23.93 -36.80
N GLU A 464 -2.48 23.52 -37.99
CA GLU A 464 -3.49 23.10 -39.01
C GLU A 464 -4.18 21.81 -38.56
N ALA A 465 -3.44 20.84 -38.02
CA ALA A 465 -4.01 19.63 -37.48
C ALA A 465 -4.97 19.91 -36.31
N LEU A 466 -4.65 20.86 -35.43
CA LEU A 466 -5.53 21.25 -34.34
C LEU A 466 -6.82 21.90 -34.88
N LEU A 467 -6.74 22.79 -35.87
CA LEU A 467 -7.91 23.42 -36.48
C LEU A 467 -8.84 22.40 -37.13
N GLN A 468 -8.29 21.34 -37.75
CA GLN A 468 -9.09 20.24 -38.32
C GLN A 468 -9.81 19.37 -37.28
N GLN A 469 -9.27 19.26 -36.09
CA GLN A 469 -9.85 18.45 -35.00
C GLN A 469 -10.78 19.27 -34.10
N THR A 470 -10.89 20.58 -34.31
CA THR A 470 -11.69 21.44 -33.45
C THR A 470 -13.07 21.69 -34.08
N ASP A 471 -14.13 21.55 -33.29
CA ASP A 471 -15.48 21.88 -33.73
C ASP A 471 -15.56 23.37 -34.15
N ALA A 472 -16.30 23.67 -35.22
CA ALA A 472 -16.49 25.03 -35.74
C ALA A 472 -17.13 26.02 -34.73
N LYS A 473 -17.70 25.51 -33.66
CA LYS A 473 -18.29 26.31 -32.56
C LYS A 473 -17.25 26.90 -31.60
N ILE A 474 -15.99 26.43 -31.63
CA ILE A 474 -14.92 26.86 -30.72
C ILE A 474 -14.00 27.81 -31.46
N LYS A 475 -13.86 29.04 -30.96
CA LYS A 475 -12.92 30.01 -31.53
C LYS A 475 -11.56 29.85 -30.83
N LEU A 476 -10.56 29.37 -31.59
CA LEU A 476 -9.18 29.28 -31.14
C LEU A 476 -8.41 30.55 -31.44
N THR A 477 -7.59 30.97 -30.49
CA THR A 477 -6.65 32.10 -30.65
C THR A 477 -5.23 31.58 -30.42
N PHE A 478 -4.32 31.94 -31.31
CA PHE A 478 -2.93 31.54 -31.27
C PHE A 478 -2.05 32.76 -31.02
N SER A 479 -1.09 32.64 -30.14
CA SER A 479 -0.14 33.71 -29.79
C SER A 479 1.25 33.13 -29.51
N ALA A 480 2.27 33.95 -29.67
CA ALA A 480 3.62 33.61 -29.24
C ALA A 480 3.67 33.35 -27.73
N ILE A 481 4.61 32.53 -27.28
CA ILE A 481 4.83 32.29 -25.87
C ILE A 481 6.24 32.69 -25.42
N GLY A 482 6.34 33.51 -24.38
CA GLY A 482 7.60 34.02 -23.86
C GLY A 482 8.35 34.85 -24.94
N SER A 483 9.60 34.47 -25.20
CA SER A 483 10.46 35.07 -26.25
C SER A 483 10.60 34.20 -27.49
N LEU A 484 9.76 33.13 -27.63
CA LEU A 484 9.80 32.23 -28.79
C LEU A 484 9.11 32.84 -30.00
N SER A 485 9.61 32.47 -31.22
CA SER A 485 8.95 32.78 -32.47
C SER A 485 7.62 32.05 -32.62
N GLU A 486 6.63 32.65 -33.25
CA GLU A 486 5.37 32.00 -33.63
C GLU A 486 5.56 30.82 -34.58
N ASN A 487 6.73 30.72 -35.21
CA ASN A 487 7.08 29.58 -36.07
C ASN A 487 7.58 28.38 -35.34
N ASP A 488 7.90 28.50 -34.02
CA ASP A 488 8.43 27.41 -33.20
C ASP A 488 7.31 26.77 -32.38
N TYR A 489 6.69 27.56 -31.51
CA TYR A 489 5.62 27.09 -30.59
C TYR A 489 4.54 28.16 -30.44
N LEU A 490 3.29 27.72 -30.34
CA LEU A 490 2.11 28.54 -30.17
C LEU A 490 1.42 28.26 -28.84
N LYS A 491 1.08 29.31 -28.12
CA LYS A 491 0.12 29.26 -27.03
C LYS A 491 -1.29 29.30 -27.61
N VAL A 492 -2.13 28.33 -27.23
CA VAL A 492 -3.51 28.21 -27.67
C VAL A 492 -4.46 28.62 -26.57
N THR A 493 -5.40 29.48 -26.87
CA THR A 493 -6.53 29.82 -25.99
C THR A 493 -7.85 29.60 -26.75
N ALA A 494 -8.83 29.02 -26.07
CA ALA A 494 -10.16 28.77 -26.58
C ALA A 494 -11.19 29.65 -25.89
N THR A 495 -12.14 30.17 -26.65
CA THR A 495 -13.37 30.76 -26.09
C THR A 495 -14.49 29.75 -26.30
N GLY A 496 -15.06 29.24 -25.16
CA GLY A 496 -16.08 28.19 -25.17
C GLY A 496 -15.70 26.97 -24.29
N ASP A 497 -16.02 25.79 -24.75
CA ASP A 497 -15.85 24.54 -23.99
C ASP A 497 -14.36 24.14 -23.92
N ALA A 498 -13.80 24.13 -22.71
CA ALA A 498 -12.42 23.71 -22.42
C ALA A 498 -12.22 22.21 -22.67
N HIS A 499 -13.26 21.40 -22.52
CA HIS A 499 -13.18 19.94 -22.73
C HIS A 499 -12.95 19.63 -24.22
N ALA A 500 -13.58 20.38 -25.11
CA ALA A 500 -13.40 20.21 -26.55
C ALA A 500 -11.98 20.58 -27.02
N LEU A 501 -11.34 21.60 -26.41
CA LEU A 501 -9.93 21.89 -26.69
C LEU A 501 -9.02 20.73 -26.20
N THR A 502 -9.29 20.21 -25.01
CA THR A 502 -8.55 19.07 -24.48
C THR A 502 -8.67 17.84 -25.37
N ALA A 503 -9.88 17.56 -25.89
CA ALA A 503 -10.12 16.46 -26.83
C ALA A 503 -9.36 16.65 -28.14
N ALA A 504 -9.39 17.87 -28.74
CA ALA A 504 -8.69 18.18 -29.97
C ALA A 504 -7.16 18.08 -29.82
N VAL A 505 -6.59 18.59 -28.72
CA VAL A 505 -5.13 18.46 -28.45
C VAL A 505 -4.75 16.98 -28.24
N THR A 506 -5.61 16.21 -27.58
CA THR A 506 -5.39 14.76 -27.40
C THR A 506 -5.41 14.02 -28.73
N ALA A 507 -6.32 14.39 -29.64
CA ALA A 507 -6.40 13.79 -30.97
C ALA A 507 -5.14 14.05 -31.81
N ILE A 508 -4.64 15.29 -31.82
CA ILE A 508 -3.40 15.61 -32.56
C ILE A 508 -2.15 14.97 -31.92
N PHE A 509 -2.15 14.76 -30.59
CA PHE A 509 -1.10 14.00 -29.93
C PHE A 509 -1.14 12.53 -30.37
N ALA A 510 -2.31 11.92 -30.48
CA ALA A 510 -2.46 10.57 -31.00
C ALA A 510 -1.96 10.45 -32.46
N GLN A 511 -2.28 11.43 -33.31
CA GLN A 511 -1.81 11.49 -34.70
C GLN A 511 -0.30 11.73 -34.85
N GLY A 512 0.38 12.07 -33.73
CA GLY A 512 1.84 12.28 -33.75
C GLY A 512 2.29 13.68 -34.07
N ALA A 513 1.42 14.66 -34.01
CA ALA A 513 1.81 16.07 -34.10
C ALA A 513 2.78 16.47 -32.96
N MET A 514 2.76 15.73 -31.86
CA MET A 514 3.69 15.83 -30.72
C MET A 514 4.17 14.46 -30.29
N GLN A 515 5.44 14.32 -29.89
CA GLN A 515 5.99 13.09 -29.30
C GLN A 515 5.92 13.12 -27.77
N VAL A 516 6.02 14.29 -27.17
CA VAL A 516 6.02 14.46 -25.71
C VAL A 516 4.92 15.44 -25.33
N LEU A 517 4.02 15.00 -24.45
CA LEU A 517 2.97 15.85 -23.87
C LEU A 517 3.26 16.03 -22.38
N ILE A 518 3.26 17.28 -21.92
CA ILE A 518 3.51 17.63 -20.52
C ILE A 518 2.22 18.21 -19.92
N GLY A 519 1.76 17.67 -18.82
CA GLY A 519 0.52 18.12 -18.22
C GLY A 519 0.44 17.92 -16.72
N THR A 520 -0.66 18.42 -16.14
CA THR A 520 -0.94 18.27 -14.70
C THR A 520 -1.74 17.00 -14.41
N LYS A 521 -1.53 16.44 -13.23
CA LYS A 521 -2.32 15.29 -12.75
C LYS A 521 -3.83 15.60 -12.73
N SER A 522 -4.21 16.79 -12.32
CA SER A 522 -5.62 17.17 -12.18
C SER A 522 -6.37 17.22 -13.52
N LEU A 523 -5.74 17.72 -14.59
CA LEU A 523 -6.41 17.79 -15.89
C LEU A 523 -6.39 16.44 -16.61
N LEU A 524 -5.28 15.74 -16.56
CA LEU A 524 -5.08 14.45 -17.24
C LEU A 524 -5.36 13.27 -16.31
N GLY A 525 -5.90 13.56 -15.12
CA GLY A 525 -6.27 12.60 -14.10
C GLY A 525 -7.58 11.88 -14.40
N GLU A 526 -8.69 12.29 -13.81
CA GLU A 526 -9.98 11.62 -13.95
C GLU A 526 -10.67 11.97 -15.28
N GLY A 527 -11.28 10.96 -15.91
CA GLY A 527 -12.08 11.14 -17.11
C GLY A 527 -11.33 11.32 -18.45
N TRP A 528 -10.05 11.72 -18.43
CA TRP A 528 -9.26 11.87 -19.68
C TRP A 528 -8.79 10.52 -20.24
N ASP A 529 -8.88 10.32 -21.54
CA ASP A 529 -8.46 9.09 -22.22
C ASP A 529 -7.53 9.36 -23.41
N SER A 530 -6.40 8.65 -23.43
CA SER A 530 -5.42 8.71 -24.53
C SER A 530 -4.70 7.36 -24.68
N PRO A 531 -5.33 6.39 -25.37
CA PRO A 531 -4.79 5.05 -25.52
C PRO A 531 -3.46 4.97 -26.27
N CYS A 532 -3.08 5.99 -27.00
CA CYS A 532 -1.84 6.05 -27.78
C CYS A 532 -0.57 6.13 -26.91
N ILE A 533 -0.68 6.49 -25.62
CA ILE A 533 0.47 6.66 -24.70
C ILE A 533 1.25 5.36 -24.60
N ASN A 534 2.53 5.38 -24.99
CA ASN A 534 3.46 4.26 -24.93
C ASN A 534 4.65 4.49 -23.99
N SER A 535 4.77 5.67 -23.41
CA SER A 535 5.71 5.95 -22.31
C SER A 535 5.10 6.97 -21.36
N LEU A 536 5.23 6.73 -20.04
CA LEU A 536 4.69 7.59 -18.98
C LEU A 536 5.80 7.91 -17.97
N ILE A 537 5.97 9.19 -17.65
CA ILE A 537 6.85 9.65 -16.57
C ILE A 537 6.00 10.25 -15.45
N LEU A 538 6.09 9.67 -14.27
CA LEU A 538 5.49 10.21 -13.06
C LEU A 538 6.50 11.16 -12.38
N ALA A 539 6.44 12.45 -12.75
CA ALA A 539 7.46 13.43 -12.38
C ALA A 539 7.29 14.00 -10.98
N SER A 540 6.07 14.06 -10.47
CA SER A 540 5.80 14.56 -9.14
C SER A 540 5.55 13.44 -8.14
N PHE A 541 5.57 13.82 -6.87
CA PHE A 541 5.24 12.94 -5.77
C PHE A 541 3.83 12.38 -5.91
N VAL A 542 3.73 11.07 -5.98
CA VAL A 542 2.45 10.37 -5.94
C VAL A 542 2.40 9.64 -4.61
N GLY A 543 1.76 10.27 -3.62
CA GLY A 543 1.72 9.78 -2.24
C GLY A 543 0.84 8.55 -2.04
N SER A 544 -0.13 8.31 -2.95
CA SER A 544 -1.05 7.18 -2.80
C SER A 544 -0.88 6.15 -3.92
N PHE A 545 -1.10 4.89 -3.56
CA PHE A 545 -1.22 3.78 -4.49
C PHE A 545 -2.30 4.03 -5.54
N MET A 546 -3.45 4.52 -5.11
CA MET A 546 -4.63 4.79 -5.95
C MET A 546 -4.31 5.68 -7.14
N LEU A 547 -3.79 6.88 -6.89
CA LEU A 547 -3.48 7.85 -7.93
C LEU A 547 -2.40 7.33 -8.89
N SER A 548 -1.40 6.63 -8.35
CA SER A 548 -0.36 5.99 -9.15
C SER A 548 -0.94 4.94 -10.11
N ASN A 549 -1.88 4.11 -9.63
CA ASN A 549 -2.51 3.06 -10.43
C ASN A 549 -3.45 3.62 -11.51
N GLN A 550 -4.19 4.68 -11.20
CA GLN A 550 -5.02 5.38 -12.19
C GLN A 550 -4.17 5.96 -13.33
N MET A 551 -3.06 6.62 -13.01
CA MET A 551 -2.15 7.17 -14.02
C MET A 551 -1.49 6.07 -14.87
N ARG A 552 -1.01 4.97 -14.24
CA ARG A 552 -0.50 3.79 -14.95
C ARG A 552 -1.56 3.21 -15.89
N GLY A 553 -2.78 3.07 -15.40
CA GLY A 553 -3.92 2.52 -16.14
C GLY A 553 -4.19 3.21 -17.48
N ARG A 554 -3.81 4.47 -17.64
CA ARG A 554 -3.96 5.19 -18.91
C ARG A 554 -2.90 4.80 -19.93
N ALA A 555 -1.65 4.69 -19.50
CA ALA A 555 -0.54 4.31 -20.36
C ALA A 555 -0.64 2.86 -20.86
N ILE A 556 -1.26 1.98 -20.09
CA ILE A 556 -1.33 0.54 -20.42
C ILE A 556 -2.59 0.15 -21.23
N ARG A 557 -3.43 1.10 -21.64
CA ARG A 557 -4.59 0.82 -22.51
C ARG A 557 -4.15 0.32 -23.88
N VAL A 558 -4.94 -0.57 -24.46
CA VAL A 558 -4.74 -1.00 -25.86
C VAL A 558 -5.11 0.13 -26.81
N TRP A 559 -4.34 0.31 -27.84
CA TRP A 559 -4.62 1.26 -28.89
C TRP A 559 -4.97 0.54 -30.20
N LYS A 560 -6.15 0.83 -30.75
CA LYS A 560 -6.69 0.13 -31.92
C LYS A 560 -5.81 0.29 -33.17
N GLU A 561 -5.12 1.43 -33.28
CA GLU A 561 -4.23 1.73 -34.41
C GLU A 561 -2.85 1.06 -34.29
N ASP A 562 -2.45 0.65 -33.07
CA ASP A 562 -1.24 -0.14 -32.86
C ASP A 562 -1.54 -1.32 -31.90
N PRO A 563 -1.95 -2.48 -32.44
CA PRO A 563 -2.22 -3.70 -31.64
C PRO A 563 -0.96 -4.29 -30.99
N ASN A 564 0.22 -3.89 -31.43
CA ASN A 564 1.50 -4.33 -30.87
C ASN A 564 2.08 -3.35 -29.84
N LYS A 565 1.34 -2.31 -29.51
CA LYS A 565 1.74 -1.34 -28.50
C LYS A 565 2.25 -1.99 -27.23
N THR A 566 3.39 -1.50 -26.74
CA THR A 566 3.92 -1.75 -25.40
C THR A 566 4.09 -0.44 -24.65
N SER A 567 4.10 -0.46 -23.33
CA SER A 567 4.22 0.76 -22.55
C SER A 567 5.30 0.69 -21.47
N ASN A 568 6.12 1.75 -21.39
CA ASN A 568 7.10 1.96 -20.33
C ASN A 568 6.57 2.96 -19.29
N ILE A 569 6.68 2.62 -18.01
CA ILE A 569 6.23 3.46 -16.90
C ILE A 569 7.43 3.81 -16.03
N TRP A 570 7.77 5.08 -15.95
CA TRP A 570 8.94 5.57 -15.25
C TRP A 570 8.59 6.18 -13.90
N HIS A 571 9.22 5.67 -12.85
CA HIS A 571 9.15 6.19 -11.48
C HIS A 571 10.46 6.91 -11.16
N LEU A 572 10.38 8.15 -10.72
CA LEU A 572 11.54 8.96 -10.34
C LEU A 572 11.75 8.89 -8.84
N VAL A 573 12.96 8.58 -8.41
CA VAL A 573 13.32 8.46 -6.99
C VAL A 573 14.53 9.31 -6.68
N CYS A 574 14.37 10.24 -5.73
CA CYS A 574 15.47 11.05 -5.22
C CYS A 574 16.10 10.35 -4.01
N LEU A 575 17.41 10.06 -4.12
CA LEU A 575 18.19 9.41 -3.07
C LEU A 575 18.84 10.45 -2.15
N LYS A 576 19.07 10.07 -0.89
CA LYS A 576 19.83 10.92 0.02
C LYS A 576 21.30 10.98 -0.38
N PRO A 577 21.94 12.19 -0.33
CA PRO A 577 23.38 12.28 -0.50
C PRO A 577 24.09 11.61 0.69
N ARG A 578 24.96 10.63 0.42
CA ARG A 578 25.69 9.91 1.46
C ARG A 578 26.97 10.67 1.85
N LYS A 579 27.21 10.81 3.16
CA LYS A 579 28.57 11.10 3.67
C LYS A 579 29.37 9.79 3.63
N GLU A 580 30.63 9.83 3.18
CA GLU A 580 31.50 8.67 2.93
C GLU A 580 31.75 7.75 4.16
N VAL A 581 31.35 8.17 5.34
CA VAL A 581 31.67 7.54 6.65
C VAL A 581 30.54 6.66 7.22
N GLN A 582 29.37 6.60 6.61
CA GLN A 582 28.23 5.83 7.15
C GLN A 582 28.35 4.35 6.80
N GLN A 583 28.41 3.47 7.80
CA GLN A 583 28.67 2.02 7.65
C GLN A 583 27.42 1.19 7.34
N ASN A 584 26.19 1.71 7.53
CA ASN A 584 24.96 0.95 7.31
C ASN A 584 24.36 1.19 5.92
N PRO A 585 24.08 0.13 5.13
CA PRO A 585 23.39 0.24 3.83
C PRO A 585 22.02 0.92 3.92
N GLU A 586 21.31 0.74 5.03
CA GLU A 586 19.98 1.29 5.29
C GLU A 586 19.95 2.82 5.36
N ASP A 587 21.05 3.46 5.77
CA ASP A 587 21.15 4.92 5.84
C ASP A 587 21.12 5.61 4.46
N THR A 588 21.24 4.84 3.37
CA THR A 588 21.13 5.33 1.98
C THR A 588 19.69 5.37 1.47
N ILE A 589 18.76 4.76 2.20
CA ILE A 589 17.34 4.66 1.83
C ILE A 589 16.66 6.00 2.10
N SER A 590 16.07 6.59 1.04
CA SER A 590 15.26 7.81 1.16
C SER A 590 13.79 7.47 1.37
N GLU A 591 13.02 8.42 1.94
CA GLU A 591 11.57 8.27 2.06
C GLU A 591 10.92 8.10 0.68
N ASP A 592 11.40 8.80 -0.35
CA ASP A 592 10.93 8.68 -1.73
C ASP A 592 11.06 7.24 -2.26
N TYR A 593 12.15 6.55 -1.88
CA TYR A 593 12.32 5.12 -2.19
C TYR A 593 11.37 4.22 -1.37
N MET A 594 11.19 4.50 -0.08
CA MET A 594 10.27 3.73 0.76
C MET A 594 8.82 3.85 0.27
N LEU A 595 8.42 5.03 -0.18
CA LEU A 595 7.12 5.26 -0.81
C LEU A 595 6.97 4.49 -2.14
N LEU A 596 8.04 4.40 -2.93
CA LEU A 596 8.04 3.54 -4.11
C LEU A 596 7.84 2.07 -3.73
N CYS A 597 8.56 1.56 -2.71
CA CYS A 597 8.41 0.19 -2.23
C CYS A 597 6.97 -0.11 -1.84
N ARG A 598 6.35 0.73 -1.01
CA ARG A 598 4.93 0.59 -0.60
C ARG A 598 3.97 0.53 -1.79
N ARG A 599 4.19 1.38 -2.80
CA ARG A 599 3.37 1.36 -4.03
C ARG A 599 3.57 0.08 -4.83
N MET A 600 4.82 -0.37 -4.97
CA MET A 600 5.14 -1.59 -5.73
C MET A 600 4.55 -2.86 -5.10
N GLU A 601 4.34 -2.90 -3.78
CA GLU A 601 3.71 -4.03 -3.09
C GLU A 601 2.33 -4.40 -3.65
N GLN A 602 1.62 -3.41 -4.22
CA GLN A 602 0.28 -3.60 -4.76
C GLN A 602 0.26 -3.77 -6.30
N PHE A 603 1.39 -3.53 -6.99
CA PHE A 603 1.45 -3.63 -8.45
C PHE A 603 1.96 -4.99 -8.91
N LEU A 604 1.07 -5.76 -9.53
CA LEU A 604 1.47 -6.94 -10.31
C LEU A 604 2.14 -6.50 -11.61
N GLY A 605 3.28 -7.10 -11.92
CA GLY A 605 4.00 -6.83 -13.16
C GLY A 605 5.15 -7.81 -13.39
N LEU A 606 5.79 -7.71 -14.54
CA LEU A 606 6.91 -8.58 -14.90
C LEU A 606 8.12 -8.39 -13.99
N HIS A 607 8.75 -9.49 -13.61
CA HIS A 607 10.09 -9.50 -13.06
C HIS A 607 11.12 -9.07 -14.12
N TYR A 608 12.21 -8.35 -13.75
CA TYR A 608 13.16 -7.83 -14.76
C TYR A 608 13.97 -8.90 -15.51
N THR A 609 14.31 -9.98 -14.85
CA THR A 609 15.20 -11.02 -15.40
C THR A 609 14.53 -12.38 -15.56
N GLU A 610 13.45 -12.65 -14.82
CA GLU A 610 12.73 -13.91 -14.85
C GLU A 610 11.40 -13.77 -15.60
N ASP A 611 10.91 -14.86 -16.18
CA ASP A 611 9.60 -14.89 -16.84
C ASP A 611 8.50 -15.20 -15.78
N THR A 612 8.41 -14.32 -14.73
CA THR A 612 7.43 -14.37 -13.66
C THR A 612 6.65 -13.05 -13.55
N ILE A 613 5.45 -13.11 -12.99
CA ILE A 613 4.62 -11.95 -12.68
C ILE A 613 4.44 -11.89 -11.17
N GLU A 614 4.92 -10.84 -10.55
CA GLU A 614 4.98 -10.67 -9.10
C GLU A 614 4.60 -9.24 -8.70
N ASN A 615 4.29 -9.04 -7.43
CA ASN A 615 4.17 -7.73 -6.82
C ASN A 615 5.44 -7.40 -6.01
N GLY A 616 5.54 -6.17 -5.55
CA GLY A 616 6.66 -5.72 -4.72
C GLY A 616 7.84 -5.17 -5.51
N ILE A 617 8.77 -4.57 -4.78
CA ILE A 617 9.99 -3.98 -5.35
C ILE A 617 10.98 -5.06 -5.81
N ASP A 618 10.90 -6.28 -5.26
CA ASP A 618 11.82 -7.37 -5.55
C ASP A 618 11.75 -7.85 -7.00
N ARG A 619 10.56 -7.72 -7.65
CA ARG A 619 10.43 -7.97 -9.10
C ARG A 619 11.33 -7.06 -9.95
N LEU A 620 11.72 -5.92 -9.41
CA LEU A 620 12.66 -4.99 -10.00
C LEU A 620 14.08 -5.34 -9.55
N SER A 621 14.49 -6.58 -9.76
CA SER A 621 15.67 -7.26 -9.19
C SER A 621 17.03 -6.56 -9.38
N ILE A 622 17.10 -5.58 -10.29
CA ILE A 622 18.31 -4.74 -10.51
C ILE A 622 18.46 -3.68 -9.39
N ILE A 623 17.34 -3.33 -8.71
CA ILE A 623 17.30 -2.29 -7.70
C ILE A 623 17.65 -2.90 -6.34
N ARG A 624 18.88 -2.67 -5.88
CA ARG A 624 19.34 -3.19 -4.58
C ARG A 624 20.21 -2.17 -3.85
N PRO A 625 19.97 -1.91 -2.54
CA PRO A 625 20.89 -1.16 -1.72
C PRO A 625 22.28 -1.84 -1.67
N PRO A 626 23.37 -1.11 -1.35
CA PRO A 626 23.41 0.32 -0.98
C PRO A 626 23.33 1.25 -2.20
N PHE A 627 22.61 2.36 -2.05
CA PHE A 627 22.49 3.37 -3.10
C PHE A 627 23.65 4.37 -3.05
N THR A 628 24.75 4.02 -3.69
CA THR A 628 25.87 4.95 -3.92
C THR A 628 25.73 5.63 -5.28
N LYS A 629 26.42 6.77 -5.51
CA LYS A 629 26.39 7.46 -6.82
C LYS A 629 26.79 6.53 -7.97
N SER A 630 27.78 5.67 -7.77
CA SER A 630 28.24 4.72 -8.79
C SER A 630 27.20 3.63 -9.06
N ASN A 631 26.63 3.02 -8.00
CA ASN A 631 25.63 1.97 -8.13
C ASN A 631 24.34 2.48 -8.77
N SER A 632 23.83 3.64 -8.32
CA SER A 632 22.61 4.22 -8.88
C SER A 632 22.79 4.63 -10.35
N ALA A 633 23.95 5.17 -10.73
CA ALA A 633 24.26 5.44 -12.13
C ALA A 633 24.35 4.15 -12.98
N SER A 634 24.88 3.05 -12.41
CA SER A 634 24.88 1.74 -13.06
C SER A 634 23.47 1.18 -13.22
N MET A 635 22.63 1.30 -12.18
CA MET A 635 21.21 0.90 -12.22
C MET A 635 20.45 1.69 -13.30
N ASN A 636 20.60 3.02 -13.33
CA ASN A 636 19.98 3.87 -14.35
C ASN A 636 20.34 3.46 -15.77
N ARG A 637 21.63 3.18 -16.04
CA ARG A 637 22.06 2.70 -17.37
C ARG A 637 21.40 1.36 -17.73
N LYS A 638 21.29 0.43 -16.77
CA LYS A 638 20.61 -0.84 -16.99
C LYS A 638 19.12 -0.65 -17.25
N MET A 639 18.46 0.27 -16.54
CA MET A 639 17.04 0.59 -16.74
C MET A 639 16.79 1.16 -18.13
N LEU A 640 17.62 2.13 -18.57
CA LEU A 640 17.52 2.68 -19.92
C LEU A 640 17.76 1.60 -20.99
N ALA A 641 18.74 0.73 -20.82
CA ALA A 641 19.01 -0.36 -21.76
C ALA A 641 17.85 -1.39 -21.82
N LEU A 642 17.21 -1.69 -20.68
CA LEU A 642 16.04 -2.57 -20.65
C LEU A 642 14.81 -1.93 -21.29
N SER A 643 14.59 -0.64 -21.08
CA SER A 643 13.43 0.07 -21.62
C SER A 643 13.42 0.13 -23.15
N GLN A 644 14.59 0.02 -23.78
CA GLN A 644 14.74 -0.04 -25.23
C GLN A 644 14.35 -1.40 -25.84
N LYS A 645 14.27 -2.48 -25.03
CA LYS A 645 13.93 -3.84 -25.48
C LYS A 645 12.42 -4.08 -25.57
N ARG A 646 11.71 -3.18 -26.21
CA ARG A 646 10.24 -3.22 -26.29
C ARG A 646 9.70 -4.42 -27.09
N SER A 647 10.41 -4.85 -28.13
CA SER A 647 10.02 -6.02 -28.93
C SER A 647 10.02 -7.32 -28.11
N GLU A 648 10.95 -7.46 -27.16
CA GLU A 648 11.03 -8.63 -26.27
C GLU A 648 9.94 -8.63 -25.19
N LEU A 649 9.38 -7.46 -24.86
CA LEU A 649 8.46 -7.27 -23.73
C LEU A 649 7.15 -8.04 -23.92
N LYS A 650 6.61 -8.07 -25.14
CA LYS A 650 5.39 -8.82 -25.46
C LYS A 650 5.60 -10.33 -25.26
N ASP A 651 6.72 -10.86 -25.76
CA ASP A 651 7.02 -12.29 -25.66
C ASP A 651 7.27 -12.70 -24.19
N ARG A 652 7.94 -11.85 -23.43
CA ARG A 652 8.14 -12.06 -21.99
C ARG A 652 6.80 -12.09 -21.24
N TRP A 653 5.87 -11.17 -21.52
CA TRP A 653 4.54 -11.21 -20.94
C TRP A 653 3.82 -12.52 -21.25
N MET A 654 3.87 -12.98 -22.51
CA MET A 654 3.18 -14.21 -22.91
C MET A 654 3.77 -15.46 -22.23
N ARG A 655 5.12 -15.56 -22.11
CA ARG A 655 5.76 -16.65 -21.37
C ARG A 655 5.41 -16.60 -19.88
N SER A 656 5.46 -15.42 -19.28
CA SER A 656 5.13 -15.24 -17.87
C SER A 656 3.68 -15.51 -17.56
N LEU A 657 2.74 -15.16 -18.46
CA LEU A 657 1.32 -15.47 -18.33
C LEU A 657 1.04 -16.99 -18.36
N ALA A 658 1.77 -17.73 -19.17
CA ALA A 658 1.63 -19.20 -19.22
C ALA A 658 2.03 -19.87 -17.88
N VAL A 659 2.94 -19.26 -17.13
CA VAL A 659 3.29 -19.69 -15.77
C VAL A 659 2.26 -19.17 -14.76
N TYR A 660 1.86 -17.91 -14.86
CA TYR A 660 0.91 -17.24 -13.99
C TYR A 660 -0.47 -17.91 -13.96
N ASP A 661 -0.93 -18.47 -15.08
CA ASP A 661 -2.22 -19.18 -15.18
C ASP A 661 -2.26 -20.49 -14.38
N LYS A 662 -1.11 -21.09 -14.12
CA LYS A 662 -0.98 -22.29 -13.29
C LYS A 662 -0.91 -21.98 -11.80
N MET A 663 -0.80 -20.72 -11.42
CA MET A 663 -0.68 -20.28 -10.06
C MET A 663 -2.03 -19.86 -9.48
N GLU A 664 -2.20 -20.08 -8.20
CA GLU A 664 -3.38 -19.69 -7.44
C GLU A 664 -3.17 -18.34 -6.74
N VAL A 665 -4.22 -17.51 -6.69
CA VAL A 665 -4.19 -16.28 -5.88
C VAL A 665 -4.35 -16.67 -4.42
N VAL A 666 -3.38 -16.29 -3.60
CA VAL A 666 -3.33 -16.60 -2.17
C VAL A 666 -2.98 -15.37 -1.34
N ASN A 667 -3.45 -15.37 -0.10
CA ASN A 667 -3.05 -14.40 0.90
C ASN A 667 -1.88 -14.98 1.69
N THR A 668 -0.72 -14.35 1.63
CA THR A 668 0.52 -14.82 2.26
C THR A 668 0.84 -14.02 3.50
N ASN A 669 1.32 -14.71 4.55
CA ASN A 669 1.94 -14.08 5.72
C ASN A 669 3.45 -14.36 5.68
N GLU A 670 4.25 -13.32 5.89
CA GLU A 670 5.70 -13.43 6.02
C GLU A 670 6.07 -13.45 7.51
N ILE A 671 6.68 -14.53 7.96
CA ILE A 671 7.01 -14.76 9.37
C ILE A 671 8.53 -14.94 9.51
N PRO A 672 9.23 -14.08 10.27
CA PRO A 672 10.65 -14.24 10.55
C PRO A 672 10.95 -15.53 11.34
N ASP A 673 12.10 -16.15 11.07
CA ASP A 673 12.57 -17.38 11.72
C ASP A 673 12.51 -17.33 13.25
N LYS A 674 12.85 -16.20 13.84
CA LYS A 674 12.88 -15.99 15.29
C LYS A 674 11.52 -16.22 15.99
N TYR A 675 10.40 -16.09 15.24
CA TYR A 675 9.05 -16.32 15.79
C TYR A 675 8.57 -17.76 15.65
N VAL A 676 9.23 -18.55 14.80
CA VAL A 676 8.84 -19.94 14.53
C VAL A 676 9.58 -20.92 15.44
N THR A 677 9.45 -20.74 16.76
CA THR A 677 10.01 -21.66 17.77
C THR A 677 8.92 -22.57 18.33
N SER A 678 9.24 -23.79 18.72
CA SER A 678 8.28 -24.76 19.22
C SER A 678 8.77 -25.38 20.52
N VAL A 679 7.92 -25.34 21.55
CA VAL A 679 8.14 -26.04 22.83
C VAL A 679 8.23 -27.55 22.61
N LEU A 680 7.40 -28.11 21.74
CA LEU A 680 7.42 -29.52 21.36
C LEU A 680 8.75 -29.96 20.75
N PHE A 681 9.39 -29.12 19.96
CA PHE A 681 10.71 -29.42 19.38
C PHE A 681 11.78 -29.56 20.50
N TRP A 682 11.79 -28.64 21.43
CA TRP A 682 12.75 -28.66 22.53
C TRP A 682 12.47 -29.80 23.50
N ASP A 683 11.20 -30.13 23.79
CA ASP A 683 10.82 -31.30 24.59
C ASP A 683 11.23 -32.62 23.90
N ALA A 684 11.00 -32.73 22.59
CA ALA A 684 11.38 -33.90 21.81
C ALA A 684 12.91 -34.05 21.70
N LEU A 685 13.64 -32.94 21.52
CA LEU A 685 15.10 -32.93 21.50
C LEU A 685 15.67 -33.33 22.84
N ARG A 686 15.10 -32.81 23.94
CA ARG A 686 15.50 -33.16 25.29
C ARG A 686 15.22 -34.64 25.61
N ALA A 687 14.05 -35.11 25.19
CA ALA A 687 13.71 -36.55 25.35
C ALA A 687 14.68 -37.43 24.56
N LEU A 688 15.03 -37.04 23.32
CA LEU A 688 16.00 -37.74 22.49
C LEU A 688 17.38 -37.81 23.17
N LEU A 689 17.89 -36.67 23.66
CA LEU A 689 19.21 -36.62 24.33
C LEU A 689 19.23 -37.45 25.60
N LEU A 690 18.18 -37.37 26.42
CA LEU A 690 18.09 -38.15 27.66
C LEU A 690 17.98 -39.67 27.38
N THR A 691 17.15 -40.05 26.39
CA THR A 691 17.00 -41.48 26.04
C THR A 691 18.23 -42.04 25.35
N SER A 692 18.93 -41.24 24.53
CA SER A 692 20.21 -41.66 23.94
C SER A 692 21.30 -41.86 24.99
N ALA A 693 21.36 -40.98 26.00
CA ALA A 693 22.25 -41.14 27.15
C ALA A 693 21.89 -42.39 27.97
N LEU A 694 20.60 -42.62 28.25
CA LEU A 694 20.11 -43.82 28.92
C LEU A 694 20.41 -45.10 28.15
N LEU A 695 20.26 -45.05 26.83
CA LEU A 695 20.57 -46.19 25.94
C LEU A 695 22.06 -46.50 25.94
N LEU A 696 22.90 -45.48 25.93
CA LEU A 696 24.37 -45.61 26.00
C LEU A 696 24.77 -46.22 27.36
N ILE A 697 24.22 -45.72 28.48
CA ILE A 697 24.43 -46.25 29.84
C ILE A 697 23.93 -47.70 29.91
N GLY A 698 22.76 -47.99 29.37
CA GLY A 698 22.19 -49.35 29.33
C GLY A 698 23.06 -50.32 28.54
N LEU A 699 23.61 -49.86 27.41
CA LEU A 699 24.52 -50.63 26.57
C LEU A 699 25.87 -50.91 27.27
N ILE A 700 26.44 -49.87 27.91
CA ILE A 700 27.67 -50.03 28.76
C ILE A 700 27.42 -51.03 29.88
N PHE A 701 26.26 -50.94 30.54
CA PHE A 701 25.91 -51.85 31.65
C PHE A 701 25.69 -53.29 31.16
N ALA A 702 25.00 -53.46 29.99
CA ALA A 702 24.76 -54.77 29.40
C ALA A 702 26.06 -55.41 28.88
N LEU A 703 26.94 -54.66 28.23
CA LEU A 703 28.20 -55.16 27.70
C LEU A 703 29.29 -55.28 28.77
N GLY A 704 29.43 -54.27 29.63
CA GLY A 704 30.49 -54.27 30.69
C GLY A 704 30.23 -55.21 31.80
N THR A 705 29.02 -55.32 32.34
CA THR A 705 28.69 -56.18 33.48
C THR A 705 28.15 -57.56 33.07
N GLY A 706 27.49 -57.65 31.92
CA GLY A 706 26.92 -58.89 31.36
C GLY A 706 28.04 -59.86 30.91
N PHE A 707 29.11 -59.36 30.31
CA PHE A 707 30.29 -60.17 29.93
C PHE A 707 31.20 -60.52 31.14
N ALA A 708 31.34 -59.60 32.09
CA ALA A 708 32.26 -59.79 33.24
C ALA A 708 31.66 -60.61 34.37
N SER A 709 30.36 -60.55 34.68
CA SER A 709 29.73 -61.12 35.85
C SER A 709 28.75 -62.26 35.59
N ARG A 710 28.45 -62.66 34.36
CA ARG A 710 27.40 -63.66 33.97
C ARG A 710 26.05 -63.45 34.67
N SER A 711 25.73 -62.29 35.11
CA SER A 711 24.50 -61.94 35.83
C SER A 711 23.31 -61.72 34.85
N ALA A 712 22.33 -62.59 34.88
CA ALA A 712 21.08 -62.46 34.10
C ALA A 712 20.30 -61.18 34.44
N VAL A 713 20.47 -60.62 35.63
CA VAL A 713 19.81 -59.41 36.11
C VAL A 713 20.26 -58.18 35.36
N SER A 714 21.55 -58.04 35.05
CA SER A 714 22.07 -56.90 34.28
C SER A 714 21.60 -56.91 32.82
N GLY A 715 21.45 -58.08 32.19
CA GLY A 715 20.87 -58.25 30.85
C GLY A 715 19.42 -57.87 30.79
N VAL A 716 18.62 -58.26 31.79
CA VAL A 716 17.20 -57.91 31.88
C VAL A 716 17.01 -56.40 32.09
N ILE A 717 17.80 -55.75 32.96
CA ILE A 717 17.75 -54.28 33.15
C ILE A 717 18.10 -53.55 31.82
N GLY A 718 19.18 -53.99 31.15
CA GLY A 718 19.58 -53.40 29.86
C GLY A 718 18.53 -53.55 28.78
N PHE A 719 17.82 -54.71 28.74
CA PHE A 719 16.71 -54.93 27.80
C PHE A 719 15.52 -54.00 28.06
N PHE A 720 15.07 -53.84 29.30
CA PHE A 720 13.99 -52.92 29.62
C PHE A 720 14.35 -51.45 29.39
N MET A 721 15.59 -51.07 29.66
CA MET A 721 16.11 -49.73 29.33
C MET A 721 16.11 -49.49 27.82
N ALA A 722 16.53 -50.46 27.01
CA ALA A 722 16.49 -50.34 25.55
C ALA A 722 15.06 -50.32 25.00
N LEU A 723 14.14 -51.10 25.57
CA LEU A 723 12.73 -51.12 25.19
C LEU A 723 12.06 -49.77 25.50
N TYR A 724 12.32 -49.21 26.71
CA TYR A 724 11.85 -47.87 27.06
C TYR A 724 12.43 -46.78 26.14
N ALA A 725 13.74 -46.79 25.92
CA ALA A 725 14.40 -45.84 25.01
C ALA A 725 13.88 -45.97 23.59
N GLY A 726 13.66 -47.19 23.09
CA GLY A 726 13.03 -47.45 21.78
C GLY A 726 11.63 -46.86 21.69
N GLY A 727 10.80 -47.02 22.72
CA GLY A 727 9.44 -46.43 22.75
C GLY A 727 9.44 -44.92 22.75
N VAL A 728 10.34 -44.27 23.48
CA VAL A 728 10.49 -42.81 23.48
C VAL A 728 11.04 -42.31 22.13
N LEU A 729 11.99 -43.02 21.53
CA LEU A 729 12.54 -42.68 20.19
C LEU A 729 11.43 -42.72 19.12
N LEU A 730 10.58 -43.76 19.14
CA LEU A 730 9.44 -43.88 18.20
C LEU A 730 8.45 -42.72 18.32
N THR A 731 8.30 -42.13 19.52
CA THR A 731 7.39 -40.99 19.73
C THR A 731 8.08 -39.61 19.52
N ALA A 732 9.37 -39.50 19.81
CA ALA A 732 10.13 -38.25 19.71
C ALA A 732 10.62 -37.98 18.27
N PHE A 733 11.05 -39.03 17.56
CA PHE A 733 11.63 -38.89 16.23
C PHE A 733 10.66 -38.29 15.19
N PRO A 734 9.37 -38.69 15.09
CA PRO A 734 8.42 -38.05 14.17
C PRO A 734 8.20 -36.57 14.50
N LYS A 735 8.18 -36.19 15.80
CA LYS A 735 8.03 -34.79 16.21
C LYS A 735 9.27 -33.96 15.85
N LEU A 736 10.46 -34.49 16.02
CA LEU A 736 11.70 -33.82 15.58
C LEU A 736 11.75 -33.67 14.06
N PHE A 737 11.32 -34.68 13.32
CA PHE A 737 11.27 -34.59 11.85
C PHE A 737 10.25 -33.54 11.39
N MET A 738 9.05 -33.54 12.00
CA MET A 738 7.98 -32.57 11.67
C MET A 738 8.37 -31.13 12.04
N LEU A 739 9.11 -30.92 13.12
CA LEU A 739 9.44 -29.61 13.67
C LEU A 739 10.92 -29.22 13.50
N GLY A 740 11.69 -29.99 12.76
CA GLY A 740 13.16 -29.86 12.67
C GLY A 740 13.66 -28.62 11.91
N SER A 741 12.85 -28.05 11.01
CA SER A 741 13.17 -26.79 10.35
C SER A 741 12.10 -25.72 10.62
N PRO A 742 12.46 -24.41 10.57
CA PRO A 742 11.49 -23.33 10.72
C PRO A 742 10.31 -23.46 9.75
N LEU A 743 10.61 -23.78 8.49
CA LEU A 743 9.60 -23.98 7.46
C LEU A 743 8.58 -25.09 7.80
N ARG A 744 9.05 -26.24 8.29
CA ARG A 744 8.16 -27.34 8.70
C ARG A 744 7.35 -26.97 9.94
N ARG A 745 7.96 -26.25 10.88
CA ARG A 745 7.26 -25.74 12.07
C ARG A 745 6.15 -24.77 11.68
N LEU A 746 6.43 -23.82 10.78
CA LEU A 746 5.43 -22.88 10.30
C LEU A 746 4.26 -23.59 9.62
N LYS A 747 4.56 -24.57 8.75
CA LYS A 747 3.53 -25.43 8.14
C LYS A 747 2.70 -26.18 9.19
N ALA A 748 3.35 -26.71 10.22
CA ALA A 748 2.66 -27.41 11.29
C ALA A 748 1.70 -26.47 12.07
N PHE A 749 2.12 -25.24 12.36
CA PHE A 749 1.27 -24.24 13.01
C PHE A 749 0.07 -23.88 12.15
N GLY A 750 0.29 -23.65 10.83
CA GLY A 750 -0.79 -23.43 9.90
C GLY A 750 -1.80 -24.59 9.83
N ASN A 751 -1.33 -25.83 9.86
CA ASN A 751 -2.20 -27.00 9.91
C ASN A 751 -3.05 -27.05 11.19
N GLY A 752 -2.53 -26.58 12.32
CA GLY A 752 -3.27 -26.44 13.56
C GLY A 752 -4.39 -25.39 13.45
N ILE A 753 -4.09 -24.24 12.81
CA ILE A 753 -5.06 -23.17 12.55
C ILE A 753 -6.13 -23.68 11.58
N LEU A 754 -5.74 -24.29 10.44
CA LEU A 754 -6.67 -24.87 9.48
C LEU A 754 -7.63 -25.85 10.14
N LYS A 755 -7.12 -26.78 10.95
CA LYS A 755 -7.93 -27.75 11.69
C LYS A 755 -8.93 -27.10 12.66
N ALA A 756 -8.57 -25.96 13.26
CA ALA A 756 -9.48 -25.19 14.12
C ALA A 756 -10.62 -24.56 13.30
N LEU A 757 -10.29 -23.96 12.15
CA LEU A 757 -11.26 -23.38 11.24
C LEU A 757 -12.25 -24.44 10.70
N GLU A 758 -11.74 -25.62 10.27
CA GLU A 758 -12.56 -26.75 9.82
C GLU A 758 -13.47 -27.28 10.95
N THR A 759 -12.96 -27.39 12.19
CA THR A 759 -13.73 -27.92 13.31
C THR A 759 -14.90 -27.00 13.71
N GLN A 760 -14.76 -25.71 13.48
CA GLN A 760 -15.84 -24.72 13.71
C GLN A 760 -16.72 -24.46 12.48
N ASN A 761 -16.47 -25.14 11.36
CA ASN A 761 -17.17 -24.91 10.08
C ASN A 761 -17.11 -23.44 9.62
N LEU A 762 -15.96 -22.79 9.79
CA LEU A 762 -15.75 -21.41 9.39
C LEU A 762 -15.29 -21.28 7.93
N LEU A 763 -14.93 -22.39 7.28
CA LEU A 763 -14.54 -22.44 5.88
C LEU A 763 -15.74 -22.75 4.99
N GLU A 764 -15.76 -22.11 3.83
CA GLU A 764 -16.81 -22.29 2.81
C GLU A 764 -16.56 -23.53 1.96
N GLU A 765 -15.29 -23.82 1.65
CA GLU A 765 -14.92 -24.94 0.78
C GLU A 765 -14.08 -25.99 1.52
N PRO A 766 -14.40 -27.31 1.33
CA PRO A 766 -13.56 -28.38 1.83
C PRO A 766 -12.28 -28.54 1.01
N HIS A 767 -11.29 -29.24 1.55
CA HIS A 767 -10.04 -29.62 0.88
C HIS A 767 -8.98 -28.51 0.75
N CYS A 768 -8.93 -27.60 1.70
CA CYS A 768 -7.85 -26.63 1.79
C CYS A 768 -6.53 -27.29 2.26
N LYS A 769 -5.38 -26.75 1.81
CA LYS A 769 -4.05 -27.22 2.20
C LYS A 769 -3.16 -26.05 2.61
N VAL A 770 -2.40 -26.24 3.71
CA VAL A 770 -1.39 -25.27 4.11
C VAL A 770 -0.11 -25.49 3.33
N VAL A 771 0.38 -24.43 2.70
CA VAL A 771 1.65 -24.40 1.98
C VAL A 771 2.59 -23.41 2.68
N SER A 772 3.87 -23.76 2.79
CA SER A 772 4.91 -22.90 3.33
C SER A 772 6.11 -22.86 2.40
N GLY A 773 6.75 -21.69 2.26
CA GLY A 773 7.91 -21.43 1.43
C GLY A 773 8.91 -20.50 2.13
N THR A 774 10.04 -20.24 1.51
CA THR A 774 11.06 -19.27 1.97
C THR A 774 10.90 -17.96 1.20
N SER A 775 11.05 -16.84 1.91
CA SER A 775 11.08 -15.49 1.33
C SER A 775 12.38 -14.83 1.82
N GLY A 776 13.42 -14.85 0.99
CA GLY A 776 14.73 -14.36 1.39
C GLY A 776 15.50 -15.29 2.34
N SER A 777 16.49 -14.75 3.08
CA SER A 777 17.36 -15.53 3.96
C SER A 777 16.74 -15.86 5.32
N ASP A 778 15.91 -14.99 5.88
CA ASP A 778 15.48 -15.06 7.31
C ASP A 778 13.95 -14.98 7.48
N HIS A 779 13.17 -15.06 6.38
CA HIS A 779 11.71 -15.00 6.42
C HIS A 779 11.10 -16.23 5.73
N HIS A 780 9.98 -16.68 6.27
CA HIS A 780 9.17 -17.75 5.69
C HIS A 780 7.78 -17.25 5.34
N VAL A 781 7.25 -17.77 4.25
CA VAL A 781 5.90 -17.48 3.77
C VAL A 781 4.99 -18.66 4.08
N ILE A 782 3.77 -18.37 4.54
CA ILE A 782 2.71 -19.35 4.72
C ILE A 782 1.41 -18.85 4.09
N PHE A 783 0.67 -19.77 3.48
CA PHE A 783 -0.63 -19.46 2.86
C PHE A 783 -1.52 -20.71 2.76
N LEU A 784 -2.82 -20.46 2.49
CA LEU A 784 -3.81 -21.50 2.21
C LEU A 784 -3.92 -21.68 0.70
N SER A 785 -3.75 -22.92 0.22
CA SER A 785 -4.04 -23.35 -1.15
C SER A 785 -5.37 -24.08 -1.19
N GLY A 786 -6.19 -23.83 -2.21
CA GLY A 786 -7.59 -24.24 -2.26
C GLY A 786 -8.50 -23.33 -1.45
N GLY A 787 -9.79 -23.54 -1.53
CA GLY A 787 -10.79 -22.73 -0.84
C GLY A 787 -11.14 -21.41 -1.55
N SER A 788 -12.16 -20.75 -1.04
CA SER A 788 -12.63 -19.47 -1.55
C SER A 788 -11.66 -18.33 -1.21
N GLY A 789 -11.85 -17.16 -1.84
CA GLY A 789 -11.09 -15.95 -1.48
C GLY A 789 -11.26 -15.57 -0.01
N ARG A 790 -12.46 -15.80 0.55
CA ARG A 790 -12.78 -15.58 1.96
C ARG A 790 -12.04 -16.56 2.88
N ASP A 791 -11.97 -17.85 2.50
CA ASP A 791 -11.23 -18.86 3.27
C ASP A 791 -9.75 -18.50 3.39
N LYS A 792 -9.15 -18.05 2.27
CA LYS A 792 -7.75 -17.62 2.22
C LYS A 792 -7.49 -16.37 3.06
N ALA A 793 -8.41 -15.41 3.00
CA ALA A 793 -8.33 -14.19 3.80
C ALA A 793 -8.48 -14.51 5.30
N LEU A 794 -9.46 -15.33 5.67
CA LEU A 794 -9.69 -15.74 7.07
C LEU A 794 -8.49 -16.50 7.63
N PHE A 795 -7.94 -17.45 6.85
CA PHE A 795 -6.74 -18.18 7.27
C PHE A 795 -5.55 -17.25 7.48
N ALA A 796 -5.29 -16.33 6.53
CA ALA A 796 -4.20 -15.37 6.64
C ALA A 796 -4.37 -14.43 7.83
N GLN A 797 -5.59 -13.98 8.11
CA GLN A 797 -5.92 -13.20 9.31
C GLN A 797 -5.63 -13.99 10.59
N CYS A 798 -6.07 -15.26 10.67
CA CYS A 798 -5.80 -16.11 11.83
C CYS A 798 -4.30 -16.35 12.06
N VAL A 799 -3.52 -16.51 10.99
CA VAL A 799 -2.06 -16.62 11.07
C VAL A 799 -1.46 -15.31 11.59
N ASN A 800 -1.89 -14.18 11.04
CA ASN A 800 -1.42 -12.86 11.48
C ASN A 800 -1.70 -12.65 12.97
N ASP A 801 -2.95 -12.85 13.40
CA ASP A 801 -3.36 -12.71 14.80
C ASP A 801 -2.56 -13.64 15.72
N PHE A 802 -2.36 -14.90 15.32
CA PHE A 802 -1.64 -15.92 16.13
C PHE A 802 -0.20 -15.50 16.43
N PHE A 803 0.49 -14.89 15.47
CA PHE A 803 1.85 -14.40 15.64
C PHE A 803 1.93 -12.94 16.09
N ASP A 804 0.79 -12.26 16.26
CA ASP A 804 0.76 -10.84 16.62
C ASP A 804 1.39 -10.58 17.99
N ALA A 805 1.81 -9.33 18.18
CA ALA A 805 2.32 -8.87 19.46
C ALA A 805 1.21 -8.92 20.53
N VAL A 806 1.55 -9.41 21.72
CA VAL A 806 0.62 -9.38 22.86
C VAL A 806 0.40 -7.91 23.27
N ASP A 807 -0.84 -7.43 23.13
CA ASP A 807 -1.22 -6.07 23.52
C ASP A 807 -2.42 -6.06 24.47
N ASN A 808 -3.64 -6.24 23.95
CA ASN A 808 -4.86 -6.18 24.75
C ASN A 808 -5.86 -7.30 24.39
N GLN A 809 -5.35 -8.45 23.95
CA GLN A 809 -6.16 -9.59 23.54
C GLN A 809 -6.93 -10.21 24.72
N ARG A 810 -8.12 -10.76 24.44
CA ARG A 810 -9.03 -11.35 25.41
C ARG A 810 -8.56 -12.69 25.94
N TYR A 811 -7.94 -13.50 25.09
CA TYR A 811 -7.37 -14.80 25.41
C TYR A 811 -5.96 -14.95 24.86
N LEU A 812 -5.09 -15.57 25.64
CA LEU A 812 -3.72 -15.93 25.27
C LEU A 812 -3.50 -17.42 25.46
N LEU A 813 -2.66 -18.00 24.59
CA LEU A 813 -2.05 -19.30 24.80
C LEU A 813 -0.71 -19.08 25.51
N VAL A 814 -0.58 -19.66 26.71
CA VAL A 814 0.59 -19.45 27.56
C VAL A 814 1.30 -20.77 27.77
N SER A 815 2.60 -20.82 27.48
CA SER A 815 3.41 -22.02 27.69
C SER A 815 3.68 -22.26 29.18
N PRO A 816 4.03 -23.50 29.60
CA PRO A 816 4.54 -23.78 30.94
C PRO A 816 5.70 -22.83 31.30
N LYS A 817 5.80 -22.45 32.59
CA LYS A 817 6.79 -21.45 33.08
C LYS A 817 8.23 -21.73 32.62
N ARG A 818 8.64 -22.99 32.48
CA ARG A 818 9.98 -23.43 32.05
C ARG A 818 10.33 -23.02 30.60
N PHE A 819 9.32 -22.72 29.75
CA PHE A 819 9.50 -22.39 28.34
C PHE A 819 9.09 -20.96 27.97
N ARG A 820 8.69 -20.15 28.96
CA ARG A 820 8.22 -18.77 28.71
C ARG A 820 9.27 -17.84 28.10
N GLY A 821 10.55 -18.22 28.12
CA GLY A 821 11.63 -17.51 27.46
C GLY A 821 11.78 -17.77 25.95
N LEU A 822 11.08 -18.78 25.40
CA LEU A 822 11.19 -19.28 24.04
C LEU A 822 9.82 -19.16 23.32
N ASN A 823 9.33 -17.95 23.08
CA ASN A 823 7.96 -17.71 22.58
C ASN A 823 6.89 -18.37 23.47
N GLY A 824 6.87 -17.96 24.72
CA GLY A 824 5.94 -18.49 25.71
C GLY A 824 4.50 -18.04 25.55
N PHE A 825 4.20 -17.17 24.60
CA PHE A 825 2.88 -16.55 24.42
C PHE A 825 2.51 -16.54 22.95
N TYR A 826 1.27 -16.96 22.67
CA TYR A 826 0.63 -16.78 21.37
C TYR A 826 -0.76 -16.17 21.57
N VAL A 827 -1.19 -15.37 20.62
CA VAL A 827 -2.52 -14.76 20.62
C VAL A 827 -3.54 -15.78 20.09
N VAL A 828 -4.72 -15.82 20.72
CA VAL A 828 -5.87 -16.55 20.16
C VAL A 828 -6.51 -15.65 19.10
N PRO A 829 -6.62 -16.09 17.83
CA PRO A 829 -7.21 -15.28 16.76
C PRO A 829 -8.61 -14.76 17.11
N GLU A 830 -8.96 -13.59 16.58
CA GLU A 830 -10.18 -12.88 16.96
C GLU A 830 -11.44 -13.73 16.75
N CYS A 831 -11.52 -14.49 15.66
CA CYS A 831 -12.65 -15.38 15.36
C CYS A 831 -12.88 -16.47 16.43
N PHE A 832 -11.83 -16.88 17.18
CA PHE A 832 -11.88 -17.84 18.29
C PHE A 832 -11.89 -17.17 19.67
N SER A 833 -11.79 -15.85 19.77
CA SER A 833 -11.67 -15.15 21.05
C SER A 833 -13.00 -14.61 21.62
N LYS A 834 -14.13 -14.85 20.92
CA LYS A 834 -15.44 -14.38 21.35
C LYS A 834 -15.98 -15.12 22.57
N ARG A 835 -15.78 -16.44 22.65
CA ARG A 835 -16.24 -17.31 23.74
C ARG A 835 -15.08 -18.14 24.29
N LYS A 836 -15.20 -18.57 25.56
CA LYS A 836 -14.18 -19.39 26.20
C LYS A 836 -14.04 -20.76 25.55
N GLU A 837 -15.15 -21.34 25.15
CA GLU A 837 -15.22 -22.65 24.51
C GLU A 837 -14.47 -22.65 23.16
N ASP A 838 -14.60 -21.57 22.38
CA ASP A 838 -13.93 -21.40 21.09
C ASP A 838 -12.40 -21.28 21.27
N ALA A 839 -11.97 -20.51 22.28
CA ALA A 839 -10.55 -20.38 22.62
C ALA A 839 -9.96 -21.72 23.12
N GLN A 840 -10.72 -22.51 23.87
CA GLN A 840 -10.31 -23.84 24.31
C GLN A 840 -10.26 -24.86 23.15
N LEU A 841 -11.20 -24.78 22.22
CA LEU A 841 -11.19 -25.58 20.99
C LEU A 841 -9.96 -25.27 20.16
N PHE A 842 -9.67 -23.99 19.95
CA PHE A 842 -8.48 -23.53 19.23
C PHE A 842 -7.20 -24.10 19.88
N ALA A 843 -7.05 -23.97 21.20
CA ALA A 843 -5.93 -24.53 21.94
C ALA A 843 -5.81 -26.07 21.77
N LYS A 844 -6.94 -26.79 21.79
CA LYS A 844 -6.99 -28.24 21.56
C LYS A 844 -6.51 -28.64 20.17
N CYS A 845 -6.93 -27.88 19.15
CA CYS A 845 -6.49 -28.09 17.76
C CYS A 845 -5.01 -27.77 17.57
N MET A 846 -4.48 -26.75 18.23
CA MET A 846 -3.08 -26.34 18.16
C MET A 846 -2.15 -27.27 18.94
N LYS A 847 -2.62 -27.94 20.02
CA LYS A 847 -1.81 -28.77 20.93
C LYS A 847 -0.90 -29.80 20.23
N PRO A 848 -1.30 -30.52 19.17
CA PRO A 848 -0.42 -31.46 18.47
C PRO A 848 0.79 -30.81 17.80
N TYR A 849 0.70 -29.53 17.49
CA TYR A 849 1.67 -28.78 16.68
C TYR A 849 2.57 -27.86 17.50
N ILE A 850 2.03 -27.18 18.52
CA ILE A 850 2.78 -26.26 19.37
C ILE A 850 3.15 -26.83 20.74
N GLY A 851 2.41 -27.81 21.22
CA GLY A 851 2.53 -28.39 22.58
C GLY A 851 1.38 -27.98 23.48
N ALA A 852 1.53 -28.32 24.76
CA ALA A 852 0.54 -27.98 25.79
C ALA A 852 0.72 -26.51 26.20
N TYR A 853 -0.24 -25.69 25.79
CA TYR A 853 -0.40 -24.29 26.19
C TYR A 853 -1.70 -24.15 26.97
N ASP A 854 -1.68 -23.35 28.03
CA ASP A 854 -2.86 -23.02 28.81
C ASP A 854 -3.58 -21.81 28.18
N VAL A 855 -4.92 -21.89 28.12
CA VAL A 855 -5.77 -20.77 27.70
C VAL A 855 -5.98 -19.85 28.89
N VAL A 856 -5.48 -18.62 28.78
CA VAL A 856 -5.59 -17.63 29.86
C VAL A 856 -6.55 -16.53 29.45
N TYR A 857 -7.56 -16.27 30.25
CA TYR A 857 -8.45 -15.12 30.11
C TYR A 857 -7.81 -13.88 30.73
N THR A 858 -7.56 -12.85 29.95
CA THR A 858 -6.74 -11.69 30.32
C THR A 858 -7.48 -10.62 31.13
N ARG A 859 -8.83 -10.69 31.22
CA ARG A 859 -9.65 -9.65 31.88
C ARG A 859 -9.82 -9.84 33.38
N ASN A 860 -9.23 -10.87 33.98
CA ASN A 860 -9.18 -11.06 35.43
C ASN A 860 -7.80 -10.68 35.98
N GLU A 861 -7.68 -10.52 37.28
CA GLU A 861 -6.47 -10.06 37.97
C GLU A 861 -5.20 -10.91 37.68
N LYS A 862 -5.35 -12.22 37.69
CA LYS A 862 -4.26 -13.16 37.32
C LYS A 862 -3.93 -13.11 35.83
N GLY A 863 -4.92 -12.96 35.00
CA GLY A 863 -4.74 -12.87 33.55
C GLY A 863 -4.09 -11.57 33.13
N ARG A 864 -4.38 -10.46 33.81
CA ARG A 864 -3.70 -9.18 33.58
C ARG A 864 -2.20 -9.24 33.87
N ALA A 865 -1.80 -9.89 34.95
CA ALA A 865 -0.39 -10.09 35.25
C ALA A 865 0.33 -10.92 34.17
N ILE A 866 -0.36 -11.93 33.61
CA ILE A 866 0.17 -12.76 32.50
C ILE A 866 0.19 -11.99 31.19
N LEU A 867 -0.83 -11.15 30.92
CA LEU A 867 -0.88 -10.26 29.77
C LEU A 867 0.31 -9.29 29.80
N LEU A 868 0.62 -8.73 30.96
CA LEU A 868 1.77 -7.84 31.14
C LEU A 868 3.10 -8.57 30.88
N GLU A 869 3.27 -9.80 31.41
CA GLU A 869 4.44 -10.63 31.09
C GLU A 869 4.56 -10.89 29.57
N GLY A 870 3.44 -11.12 28.91
CA GLY A 870 3.38 -11.30 27.45
C GLY A 870 3.74 -10.02 26.68
N LYS A 871 3.19 -8.87 27.08
CA LYS A 871 3.52 -7.55 26.50
C LYS A 871 5.01 -7.25 26.56
N ILE A 872 5.62 -7.45 27.72
CA ILE A 872 7.06 -7.24 27.93
C ILE A 872 7.91 -8.05 26.96
N LYS A 873 7.53 -9.30 26.70
CA LYS A 873 8.28 -10.20 25.80
C LYS A 873 8.01 -9.93 24.33
N ALA A 874 6.79 -9.54 23.99
CA ALA A 874 6.41 -9.20 22.63
C ALA A 874 7.02 -7.86 22.16
N PHE A 875 7.26 -6.94 23.09
CA PHE A 875 7.78 -5.62 22.77
C PHE A 875 9.17 -5.65 22.12
N ALA A 876 10.05 -6.54 22.59
CA ALA A 876 11.38 -6.73 21.98
C ALA A 876 11.35 -7.25 20.55
N ASN A 877 10.18 -7.57 20.01
CA ASN A 877 9.96 -8.26 18.75
C ASN A 877 8.89 -7.62 17.84
N ARG A 878 8.49 -6.37 18.08
CA ARG A 878 7.52 -5.66 17.20
C ARG A 878 8.15 -5.43 15.83
N GLU A 879 7.68 -6.14 14.84
CA GLU A 879 7.86 -5.86 13.42
C GLU A 879 6.48 -5.71 12.78
N GLU A 880 6.31 -4.73 11.90
CA GLU A 880 5.10 -4.59 11.09
C GLU A 880 4.99 -5.82 10.18
N ARG A 881 3.90 -6.57 10.34
CA ARG A 881 3.58 -7.72 9.50
C ARG A 881 2.47 -7.33 8.54
N CYS A 882 2.66 -7.69 7.28
CA CYS A 882 1.68 -7.44 6.23
C CYS A 882 1.17 -8.76 5.66
N ILE A 883 -0.15 -8.85 5.50
CA ILE A 883 -0.76 -9.88 4.67
C ILE A 883 -0.60 -9.42 3.22
N ARG A 884 0.12 -10.21 2.42
CA ARG A 884 0.33 -9.90 1.00
C ARG A 884 -0.49 -10.84 0.13
N ARG A 885 -1.17 -10.27 -0.86
CA ARG A 885 -1.89 -11.06 -1.86
C ARG A 885 -0.98 -11.32 -3.04
N LYS A 886 -0.66 -12.59 -3.29
CA LYS A 886 0.25 -13.03 -4.35
C LYS A 886 -0.34 -14.21 -5.11
N LYS A 887 0.10 -14.43 -6.36
CA LYS A 887 -0.09 -15.71 -7.03
C LYS A 887 1.09 -16.63 -6.73
N MET A 888 0.81 -17.83 -6.28
CA MET A 888 1.81 -18.84 -5.92
C MET A 888 1.37 -20.22 -6.42
N ASN A 889 2.34 -21.13 -6.59
CA ASN A 889 2.04 -22.54 -6.86
C ASN A 889 1.38 -23.16 -5.62
N GLY A 890 0.18 -23.72 -5.77
CA GLY A 890 -0.59 -24.41 -4.75
C GLY A 890 0.05 -25.72 -4.27
#